data_57d55130adb8bf1d2a2d75d32dec96f6
#
_entry.id   57d55130adb8bf1d2a2d75d32dec96f6
#
_cell.length_a   1.000
_cell.length_b   1.000
_cell.length_c   1.000
_cell.angle_alpha   90.00
_cell.angle_beta   90.00
_cell.angle_gamma   90.00
#
_symmetry.space_group_name_H-M   'P 1'
#
loop_
_entity.id
_entity.type
_entity.pdbx_description
1 polymer ?
#
loop_
_entity_poly.entity_id
_entity_poly.type
_entity_poly.pdbx_seq_one_letter_code
_entity_poly.pdbx_strand_id
1 'polypeptide(L)'
;MKQWIRVKKALLLSLILLMAWLLPLFQWNGTVLSVAAISTDYPAQLMHLASKDSTKVLTANGTSDGAALSLQTLGSDLSASWRFDRVGSDGNGTFFKLVNAQSGRLLTPRNYNVSDKTDVILYGSESAQSQHWYVVPVKQDHLGNDLYYKIVNYSDTSLALTQGTSGMTLAKYSGTDNQLWLLNADGLQGFAGYCFDDNTGNIKAGNIGGLFGEIVEVSTFADLKKYATADIPYTIVVTANIRVTALQKDSSGRNYCPDGRIYVHSNKTIIGSYAAHTMYNVQFCTSSNNGTGNNLILKNFELQHDAESNGNDSIVVYLGSGQNIWVDHCTFVGHSDYNTASTGLPDWDKFLACCYDADYTTVSDCSFGLHEYGVILGYPADDENSYKTYNNYPRLSIISNRFEKTLTRGPGLMRYGYFHSLNNYVKTFSMAYTVHTASKIFAENCYYEDGGNVICDWNTVTYPGSYAETGSKSVNCKRTTIEGYAQDCIWRPTSNYKTISRTADEAKVYCENYSGCQNDRNHMMYLRYAVAGVPSAGYTESPSAPLAELFAEGSAYRIRNVNSGLYLQVTGAAAKNGTNVQQWGSDGIAVHDIWKLCSAGEGYYYLVSAVGDGGTYVLDVAGKKAANGTNIDIYTYNGGDNQKFMLTKNGDGSYQIRTHISNGNSVVEVENASQTSGANVQQWEVNGANCQNWILEPTTDPGCSMNTDVIYTFENAGSGLVMDITDGKMTDNTNVQQWSSNGLNCQKWTLRAFGSGNYYWIRSQQDSHYALKAEGSKNGGNLAIAAWSNKDSTQLFRFTKNLDGSYSILTHASGDSCYVEVADASTANGANVQQWEPTGSSCQKWQTKTETTTVTTKVTTTVTTTTTTKATTNTTTAAATSTTTATATEPPVISGDINADGKTNLADVVLLQKWLLGFPETKLANWQAGDLNADRILNGFDLCLLRNNMI
;
A
#
# COMPACT_ATOMS: atom_id res chain seq x y z
N MET A 1 58.11 49.11 -13.38
CA MET A 1 56.75 48.95 -12.80
C MET A 1 55.61 49.53 -13.70
N LYS A 2 55.73 50.72 -14.32
CA LYS A 2 54.67 51.30 -15.21
C LYS A 2 54.43 50.48 -16.52
N GLN A 3 55.48 49.84 -17.06
CA GLN A 3 55.36 49.04 -18.29
C GLN A 3 54.66 47.67 -18.05
N TRP A 4 54.83 47.09 -16.86
CA TRP A 4 54.21 45.80 -16.45
C TRP A 4 52.69 45.95 -16.18
N ILE A 5 52.25 47.11 -15.72
CA ILE A 5 50.83 47.42 -15.50
C ILE A 5 50.09 47.68 -16.85
N ARG A 6 50.80 48.22 -17.88
CA ARG A 6 50.21 48.37 -19.22
C ARG A 6 50.05 47.04 -19.96
N VAL A 7 50.97 46.10 -19.79
CA VAL A 7 50.88 44.76 -20.39
C VAL A 7 49.74 43.95 -19.73
N LYS A 8 49.58 44.01 -18.39
CA LYS A 8 48.46 43.36 -17.71
C LYS A 8 47.09 43.97 -18.06
N LYS A 9 47.00 45.27 -18.27
CA LYS A 9 45.75 45.91 -18.73
C LYS A 9 45.43 45.57 -20.18
N ALA A 10 46.44 45.45 -21.06
CA ALA A 10 46.23 45.03 -22.45
C ALA A 10 45.84 43.55 -22.54
N LEU A 11 46.45 42.65 -21.71
CA LEU A 11 46.04 41.24 -21.62
C LEU A 11 44.62 41.07 -21.04
N LEU A 12 44.25 41.89 -20.06
CA LEU A 12 42.90 41.85 -19.48
C LEU A 12 41.84 42.39 -20.46
N LEU A 13 42.14 43.40 -21.25
CA LEU A 13 41.26 43.92 -22.30
C LEU A 13 41.13 42.96 -23.47
N SER A 14 42.22 42.29 -23.85
CA SER A 14 42.16 41.22 -24.91
C SER A 14 41.39 40.01 -24.44
N LEU A 15 41.48 39.64 -23.13
CA LEU A 15 40.69 38.54 -22.56
C LEU A 15 39.18 38.91 -22.49
N ILE A 16 38.86 40.17 -22.13
CA ILE A 16 37.47 40.67 -22.11
C ILE A 16 36.90 40.76 -23.53
N LEU A 17 37.71 41.19 -24.51
CA LEU A 17 37.29 41.19 -25.91
C LEU A 17 37.17 39.81 -26.50
N LEU A 18 38.01 38.84 -26.08
CA LEU A 18 37.87 37.44 -26.47
C LEU A 18 36.62 36.79 -25.85
N MET A 19 36.31 37.12 -24.59
CA MET A 19 35.06 36.72 -23.96
C MET A 19 33.82 37.36 -24.58
N ALA A 20 33.92 38.62 -25.02
CA ALA A 20 32.81 39.31 -25.72
C ALA A 20 32.59 38.80 -27.16
N TRP A 21 33.61 38.18 -27.78
CA TRP A 21 33.46 37.47 -29.08
C TRP A 21 33.03 36.02 -28.93
N LEU A 22 33.19 35.42 -27.76
CA LEU A 22 32.68 34.07 -27.42
C LEU A 22 31.26 34.06 -26.84
N LEU A 23 30.78 35.24 -26.39
CA LEU A 23 29.41 35.38 -25.90
C LEU A 23 28.31 35.15 -26.95
N PRO A 24 28.47 35.39 -28.24
CA PRO A 24 27.48 34.94 -29.26
C PRO A 24 27.54 33.41 -29.56
N LEU A 25 28.59 32.71 -29.12
CA LEU A 25 28.67 31.24 -29.31
C LEU A 25 28.11 30.47 -28.13
N PHE A 26 27.81 31.12 -27.00
CA PHE A 26 26.89 30.69 -25.95
C PHE A 26 25.56 31.45 -26.08
N GLN A 27 24.98 31.49 -27.28
CA GLN A 27 23.54 31.39 -27.30
C GLN A 27 23.25 30.06 -26.64
N TRP A 28 22.69 30.14 -25.45
CA TRP A 28 21.81 29.13 -24.95
C TRP A 28 20.67 29.05 -26.00
N ASN A 29 20.91 28.33 -27.06
CA ASN A 29 19.86 27.56 -27.66
C ASN A 29 19.38 26.68 -26.53
N GLY A 30 18.34 27.11 -25.83
CA GLY A 30 17.32 26.22 -25.39
C GLY A 30 16.95 25.47 -26.65
N THR A 31 17.71 24.46 -27.00
CA THR A 31 17.15 23.31 -27.65
C THR A 31 16.08 22.89 -26.66
N VAL A 32 14.86 23.40 -26.87
CA VAL A 32 13.76 22.47 -26.90
C VAL A 32 14.36 21.28 -27.63
N LEU A 33 14.80 20.28 -26.83
CA LEU A 33 15.02 18.95 -27.35
C LEU A 33 13.74 18.72 -28.11
N SER A 34 13.78 18.85 -29.43
CA SER A 34 12.73 18.31 -30.27
C SER A 34 12.67 16.89 -29.77
N VAL A 35 11.61 16.58 -29.03
CA VAL A 35 11.28 15.20 -28.74
C VAL A 35 11.35 14.57 -30.10
N ALA A 36 12.41 13.80 -30.34
CA ALA A 36 12.57 13.06 -31.61
C ALA A 36 11.23 12.38 -31.77
N ALA A 37 10.59 12.54 -32.91
CA ALA A 37 9.24 12.03 -33.12
C ALA A 37 9.29 10.57 -32.66
N ILE A 38 8.58 10.28 -31.59
CA ILE A 38 8.60 8.95 -30.98
C ILE A 38 8.25 7.98 -32.07
N SER A 39 9.09 6.99 -32.29
CA SER A 39 8.85 5.94 -33.28
C SER A 39 7.43 5.43 -33.11
N THR A 40 6.64 5.37 -34.20
CA THR A 40 5.28 4.79 -34.14
C THR A 40 5.31 3.26 -34.28
N ASP A 41 6.49 2.66 -34.23
CA ASP A 41 6.74 1.24 -34.45
C ASP A 41 6.57 0.40 -33.17
N TYR A 42 5.60 0.78 -32.34
CA TYR A 42 5.26 0.00 -31.15
C TYR A 42 3.77 0.10 -30.83
N PRO A 43 3.20 -0.87 -30.09
CA PRO A 43 1.81 -0.83 -29.64
C PRO A 43 1.65 0.23 -28.53
N ALA A 44 1.27 1.45 -28.94
CA ALA A 44 1.08 2.56 -27.99
C ALA A 44 0.11 2.15 -26.86
N GLN A 45 0.46 2.50 -25.61
CA GLN A 45 -0.44 2.31 -24.49
C GLN A 45 -1.60 3.29 -24.61
N LEU A 46 -2.79 2.75 -24.85
CA LEU A 46 -4.03 3.50 -24.87
C LEU A 46 -4.72 3.40 -23.50
N MET A 47 -5.57 4.37 -23.19
CA MET A 47 -6.35 4.46 -21.97
C MET A 47 -7.82 4.64 -22.26
N HIS A 48 -8.67 4.11 -21.39
CA HIS A 48 -10.09 4.48 -21.27
C HIS A 48 -10.26 5.50 -20.16
N LEU A 49 -11.10 6.48 -20.40
CA LEU A 49 -11.57 7.46 -19.43
C LEU A 49 -13.01 7.10 -19.07
N ALA A 50 -13.20 6.37 -17.99
CA ALA A 50 -14.53 5.98 -17.56
C ALA A 50 -15.11 7.02 -16.60
N SER A 51 -16.45 7.21 -16.64
CA SER A 51 -17.13 7.99 -15.61
C SER A 51 -17.00 7.32 -14.23
N LYS A 52 -17.21 8.07 -13.17
CA LYS A 52 -17.11 7.55 -11.79
C LYS A 52 -18.01 6.34 -11.54
N ASP A 53 -19.16 6.27 -12.17
CA ASP A 53 -20.05 5.10 -12.10
C ASP A 53 -19.52 3.89 -12.88
N SER A 54 -18.41 4.06 -13.63
CA SER A 54 -17.70 3.08 -14.44
C SER A 54 -18.54 2.31 -15.47
N THR A 55 -19.75 2.76 -15.75
CA THR A 55 -20.64 2.11 -16.73
C THR A 55 -20.46 2.66 -18.13
N LYS A 56 -19.88 3.87 -18.28
CA LYS A 56 -19.68 4.57 -19.55
C LYS A 56 -18.31 5.19 -19.64
N VAL A 57 -17.80 5.29 -20.86
CA VAL A 57 -16.48 5.84 -21.16
C VAL A 57 -16.58 7.05 -22.07
N LEU A 58 -15.61 7.95 -22.00
CA LEU A 58 -15.49 9.11 -22.86
C LEU A 58 -15.28 8.65 -24.32
N THR A 59 -16.23 8.93 -25.17
CA THR A 59 -16.31 8.44 -26.54
C THR A 59 -16.45 9.60 -27.52
N ALA A 60 -15.73 9.51 -28.65
CA ALA A 60 -15.83 10.43 -29.75
C ALA A 60 -17.02 10.06 -30.65
N ASN A 61 -17.91 11.01 -30.94
CA ASN A 61 -19.11 10.79 -31.79
C ASN A 61 -18.81 11.02 -33.29
N GLY A 62 -17.54 10.85 -33.68
CA GLY A 62 -17.10 11.02 -35.08
C GLY A 62 -15.60 11.25 -35.19
N THR A 63 -15.08 11.36 -36.40
CA THR A 63 -13.63 11.46 -36.67
C THR A 63 -13.19 12.81 -37.24
N SER A 64 -14.12 13.74 -37.50
CA SER A 64 -13.83 15.05 -38.06
C SER A 64 -13.62 16.13 -37.00
N ASP A 65 -13.04 17.26 -37.42
CA ASP A 65 -12.95 18.44 -36.59
C ASP A 65 -14.34 18.91 -36.15
N GLY A 66 -14.48 19.27 -34.91
CA GLY A 66 -15.76 19.64 -34.30
C GLY A 66 -16.63 18.47 -33.82
N ALA A 67 -16.17 17.22 -33.97
CA ALA A 67 -16.92 16.05 -33.48
C ALA A 67 -17.16 16.15 -31.98
N ALA A 68 -18.40 15.91 -31.58
CA ALA A 68 -18.83 15.97 -30.21
C ALA A 68 -18.29 14.77 -29.42
N LEU A 69 -18.24 14.93 -28.09
CA LEU A 69 -17.86 13.90 -27.13
C LEU A 69 -19.04 13.57 -26.23
N SER A 70 -19.19 12.32 -25.90
CA SER A 70 -20.24 11.86 -24.96
C SER A 70 -19.77 10.67 -24.14
N LEU A 71 -20.50 10.31 -23.12
CA LEU A 71 -20.30 9.05 -22.40
C LEU A 71 -21.15 7.95 -23.02
N GLN A 72 -20.51 6.87 -23.46
CA GLN A 72 -21.15 5.72 -24.07
C GLN A 72 -20.66 4.41 -23.45
N THR A 73 -21.44 3.34 -23.60
CA THR A 73 -20.93 1.99 -23.34
C THR A 73 -19.77 1.72 -24.28
N LEU A 74 -18.70 1.12 -23.76
CA LEU A 74 -17.50 0.80 -24.54
C LEU A 74 -17.86 -0.07 -25.75
N GLY A 75 -17.50 0.41 -26.93
CA GLY A 75 -17.68 -0.29 -28.20
C GLY A 75 -16.46 -1.07 -28.65
N SER A 76 -16.56 -1.71 -29.82
CA SER A 76 -15.49 -2.50 -30.40
C SER A 76 -14.44 -1.68 -31.20
N ASP A 77 -14.72 -0.40 -31.43
CA ASP A 77 -13.83 0.50 -32.18
C ASP A 77 -12.94 1.33 -31.25
N LEU A 78 -12.10 2.18 -31.80
CA LEU A 78 -11.15 3.01 -31.07
C LEU A 78 -11.73 4.38 -30.65
N SER A 79 -13.03 4.60 -30.79
CA SER A 79 -13.67 5.89 -30.49
C SER A 79 -13.56 6.30 -29.01
N ALA A 80 -13.46 5.31 -28.11
CA ALA A 80 -13.30 5.51 -26.68
C ALA A 80 -11.86 5.33 -26.17
N SER A 81 -10.91 5.09 -27.05
CA SER A 81 -9.50 4.86 -26.71
C SER A 81 -8.69 6.13 -26.88
N TRP A 82 -7.90 6.47 -25.89
CA TRP A 82 -7.18 7.73 -25.80
C TRP A 82 -5.69 7.49 -25.58
N ARG A 83 -4.84 8.12 -26.40
CA ARG A 83 -3.40 8.20 -26.18
C ARG A 83 -3.08 9.49 -25.41
N PHE A 84 -2.26 9.36 -24.40
CA PHE A 84 -1.81 10.47 -23.56
C PHE A 84 -0.40 10.88 -23.98
N ASP A 85 -0.30 11.84 -24.88
CA ASP A 85 0.99 12.35 -25.34
C ASP A 85 1.50 13.37 -24.32
N ARG A 86 2.51 12.98 -23.55
CA ARG A 86 3.12 13.84 -22.53
C ARG A 86 3.77 15.06 -23.20
N VAL A 87 3.38 16.26 -22.76
CA VAL A 87 3.93 17.53 -23.27
C VAL A 87 5.01 18.04 -22.32
N GLY A 88 4.79 17.94 -21.02
CA GLY A 88 5.73 18.39 -19.99
C GLY A 88 5.21 18.20 -18.57
N SER A 89 5.93 18.76 -17.63
CA SER A 89 5.51 18.83 -16.21
C SER A 89 5.99 20.15 -15.61
N ASP A 90 5.22 20.69 -14.66
CA ASP A 90 5.51 21.90 -13.90
C ASP A 90 5.01 21.76 -12.46
N GLY A 91 4.88 22.86 -11.73
CA GLY A 91 4.39 22.86 -10.35
C GLY A 91 2.95 22.37 -10.15
N ASN A 92 2.15 22.27 -11.22
CA ASN A 92 0.78 21.72 -11.18
C ASN A 92 0.72 20.24 -11.59
N GLY A 93 1.84 19.65 -11.96
CA GLY A 93 1.94 18.24 -12.33
C GLY A 93 2.32 17.99 -13.80
N THR A 94 2.09 16.77 -14.26
CA THR A 94 2.33 16.38 -15.67
C THR A 94 1.12 16.76 -16.52
N PHE A 95 1.37 17.33 -17.70
CA PHE A 95 0.33 17.70 -18.64
C PHE A 95 0.51 17.04 -20.01
N PHE A 96 -0.62 16.79 -20.66
CA PHE A 96 -0.73 15.93 -21.83
C PHE A 96 -1.56 16.59 -22.94
N LYS A 97 -1.33 16.15 -24.17
CA LYS A 97 -2.35 16.15 -25.22
C LYS A 97 -3.10 14.83 -25.16
N LEU A 98 -4.42 14.86 -25.05
CA LEU A 98 -5.26 13.68 -25.08
C LEU A 98 -5.73 13.45 -26.52
N VAL A 99 -5.19 12.42 -27.15
CA VAL A 99 -5.39 12.11 -28.58
C VAL A 99 -6.35 10.94 -28.71
N ASN A 100 -7.47 11.14 -29.38
CA ASN A 100 -8.38 10.05 -29.70
C ASN A 100 -7.74 9.08 -30.69
N ALA A 101 -7.67 7.79 -30.36
CA ALA A 101 -6.94 6.79 -31.13
C ALA A 101 -7.56 6.50 -32.50
N GLN A 102 -8.89 6.67 -32.68
CA GLN A 102 -9.57 6.43 -33.94
C GLN A 102 -9.33 7.55 -34.93
N SER A 103 -9.32 8.80 -34.48
CA SER A 103 -9.29 9.97 -35.35
C SER A 103 -7.94 10.68 -35.41
N GLY A 104 -7.05 10.44 -34.47
CA GLY A 104 -5.82 11.18 -34.26
C GLY A 104 -6.02 12.63 -33.81
N ARG A 105 -7.25 13.04 -33.48
CA ARG A 105 -7.61 14.38 -33.02
C ARG A 105 -7.52 14.53 -31.51
N LEU A 106 -7.37 15.77 -31.09
CA LEU A 106 -7.16 16.13 -29.69
C LEU A 106 -8.44 16.58 -28.99
N LEU A 107 -8.51 16.27 -27.72
CA LEU A 107 -9.47 16.85 -26.80
C LEU A 107 -9.25 18.38 -26.75
N THR A 108 -10.25 19.17 -27.17
CA THR A 108 -10.07 20.60 -27.41
C THR A 108 -11.30 21.39 -26.96
N PRO A 109 -11.15 22.45 -26.15
CA PRO A 109 -12.24 23.40 -25.93
C PRO A 109 -12.65 24.08 -27.24
N ARG A 110 -13.97 24.13 -27.51
CA ARG A 110 -14.50 24.70 -28.75
C ARG A 110 -13.93 26.09 -29.01
N ASN A 111 -13.43 26.32 -30.22
CA ASN A 111 -12.77 27.57 -30.65
C ASN A 111 -11.59 27.99 -29.77
N TYR A 112 -10.92 27.01 -29.10
CA TYR A 112 -9.84 27.24 -28.14
C TYR A 112 -10.20 28.14 -26.96
N ASN A 113 -11.51 28.33 -26.71
CA ASN A 113 -12.01 29.18 -25.66
C ASN A 113 -12.00 28.43 -24.31
N VAL A 114 -11.17 28.87 -23.37
CA VAL A 114 -11.06 28.30 -22.04
C VAL A 114 -11.91 29.15 -21.08
N SER A 115 -13.20 28.83 -21.01
CA SER A 115 -14.13 29.47 -20.09
C SER A 115 -15.22 28.49 -19.60
N ASP A 116 -15.86 28.85 -18.50
CA ASP A 116 -16.96 28.06 -17.93
C ASP A 116 -18.06 27.79 -18.97
N LYS A 117 -18.54 26.55 -19.02
CA LYS A 117 -19.58 26.05 -19.95
C LYS A 117 -19.15 25.97 -21.44
N THR A 118 -17.89 26.12 -21.75
CA THR A 118 -17.41 25.89 -23.13
C THR A 118 -17.48 24.39 -23.45
N ASP A 119 -18.06 24.05 -24.59
CA ASP A 119 -18.04 22.68 -25.11
C ASP A 119 -16.63 22.17 -25.31
N VAL A 120 -16.40 20.90 -25.02
CA VAL A 120 -15.16 20.19 -25.36
C VAL A 120 -15.45 19.20 -26.50
N ILE A 121 -14.64 19.28 -27.54
CA ILE A 121 -14.82 18.58 -28.82
C ILE A 121 -13.50 17.94 -29.27
N LEU A 122 -13.54 17.19 -30.35
CA LEU A 122 -12.34 16.79 -31.09
C LEU A 122 -11.91 17.89 -32.06
N TYR A 123 -10.61 18.15 -32.16
CA TYR A 123 -10.03 19.04 -33.15
C TYR A 123 -8.61 18.64 -33.55
N GLY A 124 -8.16 19.08 -34.74
CA GLY A 124 -6.79 18.83 -35.19
C GLY A 124 -5.73 19.36 -34.23
N SER A 125 -4.52 18.83 -34.29
CA SER A 125 -3.42 19.27 -33.45
C SER A 125 -2.93 20.66 -33.87
N GLU A 126 -3.00 21.60 -32.96
CA GLU A 126 -2.46 22.95 -33.10
C GLU A 126 -1.43 23.23 -32.01
N SER A 127 -0.74 24.37 -32.07
CA SER A 127 0.20 24.79 -31.03
C SER A 127 -0.48 25.43 -29.80
N ALA A 128 -1.81 25.35 -29.72
CA ALA A 128 -2.59 26.04 -28.70
C ALA A 128 -2.47 25.36 -27.32
N GLN A 129 -2.10 26.13 -26.30
CA GLN A 129 -2.01 25.62 -24.92
C GLN A 129 -3.36 25.12 -24.37
N SER A 130 -4.48 25.62 -24.90
CA SER A 130 -5.82 25.14 -24.52
C SER A 130 -6.09 23.68 -24.92
N GLN A 131 -5.23 23.05 -25.74
CA GLN A 131 -5.24 21.61 -26.04
C GLN A 131 -4.40 20.78 -25.05
N HIS A 132 -3.82 21.41 -24.04
CA HIS A 132 -3.07 20.70 -23.00
C HIS A 132 -3.92 20.53 -21.73
N TRP A 133 -3.76 19.39 -21.07
CA TRP A 133 -4.57 18.98 -19.94
C TRP A 133 -3.71 18.40 -18.82
N TYR A 134 -3.91 18.86 -17.60
CA TYR A 134 -3.42 18.15 -16.43
C TYR A 134 -4.37 17.03 -16.10
N VAL A 135 -3.81 15.89 -15.73
CA VAL A 135 -4.52 14.73 -15.19
C VAL A 135 -4.06 14.58 -13.75
N VAL A 136 -4.92 15.01 -12.82
CA VAL A 136 -4.54 15.17 -11.42
C VAL A 136 -5.32 14.18 -10.57
N PRO A 137 -4.65 13.32 -9.81
CA PRO A 137 -5.32 12.40 -8.89
C PRO A 137 -6.05 13.18 -7.80
N VAL A 138 -7.23 12.69 -7.40
CA VAL A 138 -8.07 13.32 -6.37
C VAL A 138 -8.52 12.35 -5.29
N LYS A 139 -8.31 11.06 -5.48
CA LYS A 139 -8.59 10.03 -4.47
C LYS A 139 -7.75 8.80 -4.74
N GLN A 140 -7.27 8.16 -3.68
CA GLN A 140 -6.59 6.86 -3.75
C GLN A 140 -7.52 5.72 -3.32
N ASP A 141 -7.19 4.50 -3.75
CA ASP A 141 -7.81 3.28 -3.26
C ASP A 141 -7.22 2.87 -1.90
N HIS A 142 -7.71 1.77 -1.33
CA HIS A 142 -7.23 1.24 -0.05
C HIS A 142 -5.79 0.68 -0.11
N LEU A 143 -5.19 0.59 -1.28
CA LEU A 143 -3.82 0.13 -1.52
C LEU A 143 -2.85 1.29 -1.79
N GLY A 144 -3.35 2.53 -1.80
CA GLY A 144 -2.57 3.73 -2.08
C GLY A 144 -2.38 4.02 -3.57
N ASN A 145 -3.12 3.35 -4.49
CA ASN A 145 -3.07 3.68 -5.92
C ASN A 145 -4.10 4.76 -6.25
N ASP A 146 -3.76 5.65 -7.20
CA ASP A 146 -4.65 6.73 -7.63
C ASP A 146 -5.93 6.19 -8.30
N LEU A 147 -7.07 6.40 -7.67
CA LEU A 147 -8.36 5.83 -8.07
C LEU A 147 -9.15 6.77 -8.98
N TYR A 148 -9.35 8.02 -8.56
CA TYR A 148 -10.06 9.02 -9.35
C TYR A 148 -9.16 10.17 -9.73
N TYR A 149 -9.42 10.72 -10.93
CA TYR A 149 -8.70 11.86 -11.49
C TYR A 149 -9.66 12.98 -11.86
N LYS A 150 -9.24 14.21 -11.68
CA LYS A 150 -9.78 15.37 -12.39
C LYS A 150 -8.91 15.65 -13.60
N ILE A 151 -9.53 16.06 -14.71
CA ILE A 151 -8.84 16.46 -15.94
C ILE A 151 -9.08 17.95 -16.10
N VAL A 152 -8.09 18.78 -15.84
CA VAL A 152 -8.23 20.26 -15.88
C VAL A 152 -7.44 20.86 -17.02
N ASN A 153 -7.93 21.98 -17.56
CA ASN A 153 -7.27 22.61 -18.69
C ASN A 153 -5.98 23.32 -18.27
N TYR A 154 -4.92 23.20 -19.07
CA TYR A 154 -3.64 23.83 -18.81
C TYR A 154 -3.71 25.35 -18.69
N SER A 155 -4.52 26.01 -19.54
CA SER A 155 -4.64 27.47 -19.56
C SER A 155 -5.44 28.06 -18.39
N ASP A 156 -6.31 27.25 -17.75
CA ASP A 156 -7.03 27.58 -16.53
C ASP A 156 -7.32 26.31 -15.72
N THR A 157 -6.51 26.05 -14.70
CA THR A 157 -6.59 24.85 -13.85
C THR A 157 -7.82 24.82 -12.94
N SER A 158 -8.60 25.91 -12.87
CA SER A 158 -9.88 25.93 -12.16
C SER A 158 -11.00 25.26 -12.97
N LEU A 159 -10.79 25.03 -14.27
CA LEU A 159 -11.77 24.47 -15.20
C LEU A 159 -11.49 23.01 -15.51
N ALA A 160 -12.42 22.14 -15.17
CA ALA A 160 -12.32 20.70 -15.37
C ALA A 160 -13.20 20.19 -16.51
N LEU A 161 -12.76 19.13 -17.16
CA LEU A 161 -13.56 18.34 -18.10
C LEU A 161 -14.76 17.77 -17.33
N THR A 162 -15.96 18.18 -17.75
CA THR A 162 -17.20 17.93 -17.02
C THR A 162 -18.22 17.28 -17.95
N GLN A 163 -18.88 16.23 -17.47
CA GLN A 163 -20.04 15.67 -18.16
C GLN A 163 -21.22 16.64 -18.02
N GLY A 164 -21.64 17.24 -19.15
CA GLY A 164 -22.86 18.02 -19.26
C GLY A 164 -24.07 17.18 -19.63
N THR A 165 -25.24 17.83 -19.78
CA THR A 165 -26.50 17.15 -20.17
C THR A 165 -26.51 16.67 -21.61
N SER A 166 -25.75 17.32 -22.49
CA SER A 166 -25.73 17.04 -23.96
C SER A 166 -24.35 16.73 -24.51
N GLY A 167 -23.34 16.64 -23.70
CA GLY A 167 -21.94 16.39 -24.14
C GLY A 167 -20.94 16.77 -23.06
N MET A 168 -19.68 16.95 -23.47
CA MET A 168 -18.58 17.32 -22.58
C MET A 168 -18.38 18.84 -22.59
N THR A 169 -18.18 19.43 -21.43
CA THR A 169 -17.94 20.86 -21.26
C THR A 169 -16.79 21.13 -20.30
N LEU A 170 -16.24 22.34 -20.33
CA LEU A 170 -15.45 22.88 -19.22
C LEU A 170 -16.39 23.41 -18.15
N ALA A 171 -16.14 23.12 -16.88
CA ALA A 171 -16.81 23.78 -15.76
C ALA A 171 -15.85 23.94 -14.59
N LYS A 172 -16.13 24.92 -13.71
CA LYS A 172 -15.36 25.07 -12.48
C LYS A 172 -15.33 23.77 -11.70
N TYR A 173 -14.16 23.35 -11.31
CA TYR A 173 -14.02 22.13 -10.52
C TYR A 173 -14.71 22.29 -9.16
N SER A 174 -15.62 21.40 -8.86
CA SER A 174 -16.41 21.37 -7.63
C SER A 174 -16.34 20.00 -6.92
N GLY A 175 -15.61 19.05 -7.50
CA GLY A 175 -15.47 17.70 -6.95
C GLY A 175 -16.71 16.82 -7.10
N THR A 176 -17.66 17.21 -7.95
CA THR A 176 -18.87 16.42 -8.25
C THR A 176 -18.54 15.23 -9.16
N ASP A 177 -19.31 14.17 -9.07
CA ASP A 177 -19.07 12.88 -9.74
C ASP A 177 -18.92 13.00 -11.26
N ASN A 178 -19.62 13.96 -11.89
CA ASN A 178 -19.52 14.24 -13.32
C ASN A 178 -18.20 14.92 -13.74
N GLN A 179 -17.29 15.18 -12.81
CA GLN A 179 -15.92 15.70 -13.01
C GLN A 179 -14.84 14.71 -12.63
N LEU A 180 -15.23 13.50 -12.20
CA LEU A 180 -14.31 12.47 -11.72
C LEU A 180 -14.19 11.33 -12.74
N TRP A 181 -12.96 10.97 -13.03
CA TRP A 181 -12.59 10.03 -14.07
C TRP A 181 -11.78 8.88 -13.52
N LEU A 182 -12.12 7.67 -13.95
CA LEU A 182 -11.33 6.46 -13.75
C LEU A 182 -10.44 6.26 -14.97
N LEU A 183 -9.18 5.91 -14.77
CA LEU A 183 -8.24 5.55 -15.83
C LEU A 183 -7.95 4.05 -15.80
N ASN A 184 -8.02 3.41 -16.95
CA ASN A 184 -7.64 2.02 -17.12
C ASN A 184 -6.98 1.82 -18.48
N ALA A 185 -5.98 0.95 -18.54
CA ALA A 185 -5.35 0.60 -19.81
C ALA A 185 -6.35 -0.07 -20.75
N ASP A 186 -6.31 0.31 -22.03
CA ASP A 186 -7.17 -0.25 -23.08
C ASP A 186 -6.88 -1.76 -23.26
N GLY A 187 -7.92 -2.57 -23.28
CA GLY A 187 -7.85 -4.02 -23.39
C GLY A 187 -7.64 -4.76 -22.09
N LEU A 188 -7.31 -4.08 -21.02
CA LEU A 188 -7.08 -4.69 -19.70
C LEU A 188 -8.40 -5.14 -19.05
N GLN A 189 -8.49 -6.43 -18.78
CA GLN A 189 -9.53 -7.07 -17.99
C GLN A 189 -8.91 -7.79 -16.78
N GLY A 190 -9.75 -8.29 -15.88
CA GLY A 190 -9.26 -9.09 -14.77
C GLY A 190 -8.76 -8.27 -13.59
N PHE A 191 -8.02 -8.93 -12.74
CA PHE A 191 -7.60 -8.36 -11.45
C PHE A 191 -6.66 -7.15 -11.56
N ALA A 192 -5.87 -7.02 -12.61
CA ALA A 192 -5.04 -5.82 -12.79
C ALA A 192 -5.83 -4.58 -13.26
N GLY A 193 -7.07 -4.76 -13.73
CA GLY A 193 -8.01 -3.67 -14.02
C GLY A 193 -8.70 -3.15 -12.75
N TYR A 194 -9.76 -2.35 -12.92
CA TYR A 194 -10.66 -2.01 -11.83
C TYR A 194 -11.31 -3.27 -11.30
N CYS A 195 -11.20 -3.52 -10.01
CA CYS A 195 -11.88 -4.63 -9.38
C CYS A 195 -12.36 -4.26 -7.98
N PHE A 196 -13.30 -5.06 -7.49
CA PHE A 196 -13.79 -4.99 -6.12
C PHE A 196 -13.04 -6.03 -5.29
N ASP A 197 -12.47 -5.60 -4.17
CA ASP A 197 -11.86 -6.50 -3.21
C ASP A 197 -12.93 -7.01 -2.26
N ASP A 198 -13.26 -8.28 -2.38
CA ASP A 198 -14.28 -8.95 -1.54
C ASP A 198 -13.86 -9.10 -0.07
N ASN A 199 -12.55 -9.06 0.24
CA ASN A 199 -12.08 -9.10 1.62
C ASN A 199 -12.28 -7.77 2.36
N THR A 200 -12.10 -6.64 1.67
CA THR A 200 -12.19 -5.30 2.28
C THR A 200 -13.46 -4.55 1.91
N GLY A 201 -14.20 -5.00 0.88
CA GLY A 201 -15.34 -4.29 0.35
C GLY A 201 -15.00 -3.00 -0.41
N ASN A 202 -13.73 -2.81 -0.77
CA ASN A 202 -13.23 -1.60 -1.42
C ASN A 202 -12.97 -1.81 -2.92
N ILE A 203 -13.00 -0.71 -3.66
CA ILE A 203 -12.59 -0.69 -5.07
C ILE A 203 -11.08 -0.51 -5.14
N LYS A 204 -10.43 -1.28 -6.02
CA LYS A 204 -9.03 -1.16 -6.39
C LYS A 204 -8.89 -0.41 -7.72
N ALA A 205 -7.92 0.48 -7.82
CA ALA A 205 -7.59 1.23 -9.03
C ALA A 205 -7.14 0.33 -10.19
N GLY A 206 -7.36 0.78 -11.41
CA GLY A 206 -6.86 0.15 -12.63
C GLY A 206 -5.37 0.36 -12.83
N ASN A 207 -4.77 -0.48 -13.68
CA ASN A 207 -3.36 -0.34 -14.06
C ASN A 207 -3.19 0.73 -15.13
N ILE A 208 -2.31 1.68 -14.90
CA ILE A 208 -1.93 2.75 -15.83
C ILE A 208 -0.43 2.73 -16.18
N GLY A 209 0.33 1.81 -15.59
CA GLY A 209 1.76 1.66 -15.82
C GLY A 209 2.56 2.94 -15.62
N GLY A 210 3.42 3.26 -16.56
CA GLY A 210 4.29 4.44 -16.58
C GLY A 210 3.65 5.72 -17.12
N LEU A 211 2.33 5.85 -17.16
CA LEU A 211 1.60 6.93 -17.85
C LEU A 211 2.10 8.34 -17.54
N PHE A 212 2.42 8.63 -16.27
CA PHE A 212 2.89 9.97 -15.87
C PHE A 212 4.39 10.22 -16.09
N GLY A 213 5.12 9.19 -16.53
CA GLY A 213 6.55 9.27 -16.81
C GLY A 213 6.89 9.74 -18.22
N GLU A 214 8.19 9.88 -18.47
CA GLU A 214 8.69 10.09 -19.81
C GLU A 214 8.59 8.81 -20.64
N ILE A 215 8.41 8.98 -21.96
CA ILE A 215 8.55 7.90 -22.92
C ILE A 215 10.02 7.89 -23.36
N VAL A 216 10.69 6.78 -23.13
CA VAL A 216 12.11 6.60 -23.51
C VAL A 216 12.25 5.40 -24.44
N GLU A 217 13.03 5.56 -25.51
CA GLU A 217 13.39 4.47 -26.41
C GLU A 217 14.73 3.88 -25.96
N VAL A 218 14.79 2.55 -25.87
CA VAL A 218 16.01 1.82 -25.46
C VAL A 218 16.34 0.73 -26.48
N SER A 219 17.62 0.58 -26.76
CA SER A 219 18.16 -0.43 -27.69
C SER A 219 19.18 -1.34 -27.04
N THR A 220 19.52 -1.12 -25.78
CA THR A 220 20.52 -1.89 -25.04
C THR A 220 19.95 -2.42 -23.72
N PHE A 221 20.50 -3.53 -23.24
CA PHE A 221 20.18 -4.08 -21.93
C PHE A 221 20.48 -3.08 -20.79
N ALA A 222 21.59 -2.35 -20.90
CA ALA A 222 22.00 -1.39 -19.88
C ALA A 222 20.99 -0.25 -19.74
N ASP A 223 20.49 0.30 -20.86
CA ASP A 223 19.48 1.36 -20.84
C ASP A 223 18.13 0.81 -20.35
N LEU A 224 17.72 -0.37 -20.82
CA LEU A 224 16.50 -1.02 -20.33
C LEU A 224 16.55 -1.18 -18.81
N LYS A 225 17.65 -1.75 -18.28
CA LYS A 225 17.84 -1.92 -16.83
C LYS A 225 17.82 -0.59 -16.09
N LYS A 226 18.53 0.42 -16.60
CA LYS A 226 18.57 1.77 -16.01
C LYS A 226 17.19 2.37 -15.80
N TYR A 227 16.35 2.37 -16.82
CA TYR A 227 15.02 2.98 -16.72
C TYR A 227 14.00 2.09 -15.99
N ALA A 228 14.10 0.77 -16.14
CA ALA A 228 13.24 -0.16 -15.43
C ALA A 228 13.45 -0.18 -13.90
N THR A 229 14.69 0.11 -13.43
CA THR A 229 15.04 0.17 -12.01
C THR A 229 15.02 1.58 -11.42
N ALA A 230 14.59 2.58 -12.19
CA ALA A 230 14.45 3.95 -11.67
C ALA A 230 13.22 4.08 -10.77
N ASP A 231 13.30 4.92 -9.73
CA ASP A 231 12.18 5.14 -8.79
C ASP A 231 11.04 6.03 -9.35
N ILE A 232 11.26 6.68 -10.50
CA ILE A 232 10.26 7.53 -11.15
C ILE A 232 9.54 6.77 -12.27
N PRO A 233 8.30 7.15 -12.62
CA PRO A 233 7.55 6.51 -13.71
C PRO A 233 8.26 6.61 -15.06
N TYR A 234 8.16 5.58 -15.90
CA TYR A 234 8.60 5.57 -17.29
C TYR A 234 7.71 4.70 -18.17
N THR A 235 7.48 5.16 -19.40
CA THR A 235 7.11 4.29 -20.51
C THR A 235 8.38 3.99 -21.32
N ILE A 236 8.84 2.73 -21.30
CA ILE A 236 10.09 2.28 -21.90
C ILE A 236 9.76 1.51 -23.17
N VAL A 237 10.15 2.03 -24.33
CA VAL A 237 9.96 1.39 -25.63
C VAL A 237 11.26 0.74 -26.06
N VAL A 238 11.22 -0.57 -26.24
CA VAL A 238 12.39 -1.35 -26.69
C VAL A 238 12.38 -1.40 -28.21
N THR A 239 13.42 -0.84 -28.83
CA THR A 239 13.53 -0.64 -30.28
C THR A 239 14.57 -1.55 -30.96
N ALA A 240 15.23 -2.42 -30.19
CA ALA A 240 16.16 -3.41 -30.71
C ALA A 240 16.03 -4.74 -29.95
N ASN A 241 16.29 -5.84 -30.62
CA ASN A 241 16.40 -7.13 -29.98
C ASN A 241 17.56 -7.10 -28.97
N ILE A 242 17.27 -7.48 -27.72
CA ILE A 242 18.24 -7.44 -26.63
C ILE A 242 18.69 -8.86 -26.30
N ARG A 243 20.02 -9.06 -26.31
CA ARG A 243 20.63 -10.35 -25.94
C ARG A 243 21.68 -10.17 -24.85
N VAL A 244 21.52 -10.87 -23.74
CA VAL A 244 22.54 -10.95 -22.70
C VAL A 244 23.34 -12.24 -22.90
N THR A 245 24.65 -12.10 -23.13
CA THR A 245 25.55 -13.21 -23.50
C THR A 245 26.60 -13.52 -22.45
N ALA A 246 26.63 -12.79 -21.33
CA ALA A 246 27.54 -13.00 -20.22
C ALA A 246 27.16 -14.25 -19.41
N LEU A 247 27.44 -15.43 -19.96
CA LEU A 247 27.09 -16.70 -19.34
C LEU A 247 28.18 -17.14 -18.34
N GLN A 248 27.72 -17.68 -17.23
CA GLN A 248 28.53 -18.34 -16.20
C GLN A 248 28.17 -19.84 -16.15
N LYS A 249 28.98 -20.62 -15.45
CA LYS A 249 28.66 -22.03 -15.18
C LYS A 249 28.35 -22.20 -13.69
N ASP A 250 27.26 -22.88 -13.37
CA ASP A 250 27.00 -23.30 -12.00
C ASP A 250 27.88 -24.53 -11.60
N SER A 251 27.74 -24.96 -10.35
CA SER A 251 28.45 -26.12 -9.83
C SER A 251 28.16 -27.45 -10.55
N SER A 252 27.03 -27.50 -11.29
CA SER A 252 26.59 -28.66 -12.08
C SER A 252 27.00 -28.52 -13.55
N GLY A 253 27.71 -27.45 -13.91
CA GLY A 253 28.16 -27.17 -15.26
C GLY A 253 27.07 -26.57 -16.19
N ARG A 254 25.90 -26.18 -15.66
CA ARG A 254 24.79 -25.59 -16.42
C ARG A 254 25.08 -24.12 -16.68
N ASN A 255 24.61 -23.59 -17.81
CA ASN A 255 24.72 -22.16 -18.08
C ASN A 255 23.75 -21.36 -17.20
N TYR A 256 24.20 -20.26 -16.63
CA TYR A 256 23.32 -19.27 -15.99
C TYR A 256 23.73 -17.85 -16.33
N CYS A 257 22.79 -16.93 -16.31
CA CYS A 257 22.95 -15.54 -16.72
C CYS A 257 22.46 -14.58 -15.62
N PRO A 258 23.20 -14.43 -14.50
CA PRO A 258 22.76 -13.60 -13.37
C PRO A 258 22.65 -12.12 -13.76
N ASP A 259 23.44 -11.66 -14.74
CA ASP A 259 23.42 -10.29 -15.21
C ASP A 259 22.16 -9.95 -16.04
N GLY A 260 21.45 -10.96 -16.54
CA GLY A 260 20.19 -10.78 -17.29
C GLY A 260 18.97 -10.39 -16.44
N ARG A 261 19.12 -10.36 -15.12
CA ARG A 261 18.01 -10.04 -14.21
C ARG A 261 17.81 -8.55 -14.05
N ILE A 262 16.54 -8.12 -14.16
CA ILE A 262 16.07 -6.76 -13.90
C ILE A 262 15.02 -6.80 -12.80
N TYR A 263 15.27 -6.15 -11.68
CA TYR A 263 14.26 -5.89 -10.66
C TYR A 263 13.49 -4.63 -11.04
N VAL A 264 12.29 -4.82 -11.55
CA VAL A 264 11.47 -3.73 -12.09
C VAL A 264 10.83 -2.95 -10.96
N HIS A 265 11.06 -1.63 -10.92
CA HIS A 265 10.45 -0.73 -9.96
C HIS A 265 9.02 -0.34 -10.38
N SER A 266 8.27 0.25 -9.45
CA SER A 266 6.85 0.61 -9.65
C SER A 266 6.64 1.64 -10.76
N ASN A 267 5.40 1.71 -11.28
CA ASN A 267 4.96 2.68 -12.29
C ASN A 267 5.78 2.60 -13.57
N LYS A 268 5.82 1.42 -14.18
CA LYS A 268 6.52 1.18 -15.44
C LYS A 268 5.59 0.58 -16.47
N THR A 269 5.71 1.09 -17.69
CA THR A 269 5.23 0.40 -18.90
C THR A 269 6.45 0.05 -19.75
N ILE A 270 6.69 -1.25 -20.00
CA ILE A 270 7.80 -1.72 -20.83
C ILE A 270 7.19 -2.40 -22.05
N ILE A 271 7.48 -1.87 -23.24
CA ILE A 271 6.84 -2.30 -24.50
C ILE A 271 7.90 -2.65 -25.53
N GLY A 272 7.77 -3.83 -26.16
CA GLY A 272 8.55 -4.21 -27.33
C GLY A 272 8.01 -3.56 -28.61
N SER A 273 8.89 -3.09 -29.50
CA SER A 273 8.48 -2.58 -30.82
C SER A 273 8.00 -3.71 -31.73
N TYR A 274 7.27 -3.36 -32.80
CA TYR A 274 6.81 -4.36 -33.77
C TYR A 274 7.97 -5.00 -34.56
N ALA A 275 9.03 -4.26 -34.81
CA ALA A 275 10.16 -4.75 -35.59
C ALA A 275 11.24 -5.46 -34.76
N ALA A 276 11.34 -5.13 -33.48
CA ALA A 276 12.42 -5.64 -32.64
C ALA A 276 11.97 -5.71 -31.15
N HIS A 277 11.54 -6.89 -30.73
CA HIS A 277 11.01 -7.13 -29.40
C HIS A 277 11.54 -8.42 -28.75
N THR A 278 12.48 -9.10 -29.35
CA THR A 278 13.05 -10.34 -28.80
C THR A 278 14.02 -10.03 -27.66
N MET A 279 13.74 -10.62 -26.51
CA MET A 279 14.54 -10.57 -25.30
C MET A 279 15.18 -11.94 -25.07
N TYR A 280 16.51 -12.00 -25.08
CA TYR A 280 17.26 -13.23 -24.92
C TYR A 280 18.06 -13.22 -23.61
N ASN A 281 17.81 -14.16 -22.71
CA ASN A 281 18.39 -14.22 -21.36
C ASN A 281 18.10 -12.97 -20.51
N VAL A 282 16.97 -12.31 -20.75
CA VAL A 282 16.47 -11.22 -19.93
C VAL A 282 15.38 -11.76 -19.01
N GLN A 283 15.50 -11.50 -17.72
CA GLN A 283 14.52 -11.87 -16.71
C GLN A 283 13.94 -10.62 -16.04
N PHE A 284 12.63 -10.47 -16.11
CA PHE A 284 11.89 -9.44 -15.38
C PHE A 284 11.47 -9.96 -14.00
N CYS A 285 11.88 -9.28 -12.94
CA CYS A 285 11.58 -9.66 -11.56
C CYS A 285 10.95 -8.50 -10.79
N THR A 286 10.10 -8.82 -9.84
CA THR A 286 9.69 -7.90 -8.77
C THR A 286 10.01 -8.52 -7.42
N SER A 287 10.43 -7.70 -6.45
CA SER A 287 10.77 -8.14 -5.10
C SER A 287 10.64 -6.98 -4.13
N SER A 288 10.06 -7.21 -2.97
CA SER A 288 9.94 -6.21 -1.90
C SER A 288 11.28 -5.59 -1.48
N ASN A 289 12.36 -6.35 -1.63
CA ASN A 289 13.72 -5.90 -1.26
C ASN A 289 14.42 -5.04 -2.33
N ASN A 290 13.94 -5.07 -3.59
CA ASN A 290 14.66 -4.50 -4.73
C ASN A 290 13.75 -3.66 -5.66
N GLY A 291 12.62 -3.20 -5.16
CA GLY A 291 11.58 -2.53 -5.92
C GLY A 291 10.29 -3.36 -5.95
N THR A 292 9.21 -2.77 -5.49
CA THR A 292 7.94 -3.50 -5.31
C THR A 292 7.23 -3.87 -6.60
N GLY A 293 7.48 -3.17 -7.72
CA GLY A 293 6.87 -3.47 -9.01
C GLY A 293 5.36 -3.20 -9.08
N ASN A 294 4.82 -2.27 -8.30
CA ASN A 294 3.41 -1.89 -8.38
C ASN A 294 3.12 -1.18 -9.71
N ASN A 295 1.90 -1.38 -10.23
CA ASN A 295 1.43 -0.67 -11.42
C ASN A 295 2.40 -0.86 -12.60
N LEU A 296 2.60 -2.13 -12.98
CA LEU A 296 3.54 -2.58 -13.99
C LEU A 296 2.81 -3.12 -15.22
N ILE A 297 3.22 -2.70 -16.41
CA ILE A 297 2.79 -3.25 -17.70
C ILE A 297 4.02 -3.79 -18.44
N LEU A 298 3.99 -5.08 -18.78
CA LEU A 298 4.95 -5.73 -19.67
C LEU A 298 4.20 -6.16 -20.93
N LYS A 299 4.63 -5.66 -22.10
CA LYS A 299 3.85 -5.81 -23.33
C LYS A 299 4.69 -6.07 -24.57
N ASN A 300 4.22 -6.99 -25.39
CA ASN A 300 4.74 -7.26 -26.74
C ASN A 300 6.22 -7.70 -26.78
N PHE A 301 6.57 -8.73 -26.01
CA PHE A 301 7.90 -9.32 -26.04
C PHE A 301 7.89 -10.77 -26.48
N GLU A 302 8.91 -11.17 -27.26
CA GLU A 302 9.32 -12.55 -27.41
C GLU A 302 10.44 -12.84 -26.40
N LEU A 303 10.15 -13.65 -25.40
CA LEU A 303 11.05 -13.97 -24.30
C LEU A 303 11.69 -15.34 -24.54
N GLN A 304 12.99 -15.34 -24.80
CA GLN A 304 13.81 -16.53 -25.05
C GLN A 304 14.93 -16.65 -24.02
N HIS A 305 15.40 -17.88 -23.76
CA HIS A 305 16.51 -18.13 -22.87
C HIS A 305 17.30 -19.38 -23.29
N ASP A 306 18.60 -19.40 -23.07
CA ASP A 306 19.48 -20.55 -23.17
C ASP A 306 20.31 -20.78 -21.91
N ALA A 307 19.99 -20.05 -20.87
CA ALA A 307 20.66 -20.07 -19.59
C ALA A 307 19.69 -19.79 -18.44
N GLU A 308 19.94 -20.38 -17.31
CA GLU A 308 19.26 -20.00 -16.05
C GLU A 308 19.69 -18.59 -15.62
N SER A 309 18.77 -17.87 -15.02
CA SER A 309 19.12 -16.57 -14.42
C SER A 309 19.54 -16.72 -12.95
N ASN A 310 19.17 -17.79 -12.27
CA ASN A 310 19.50 -18.00 -10.85
C ASN A 310 19.26 -19.44 -10.37
N GLY A 311 20.10 -20.39 -10.71
CA GLY A 311 20.01 -21.76 -10.15
C GLY A 311 18.70 -22.48 -10.48
N ASN A 312 18.05 -23.06 -9.48
CA ASN A 312 16.95 -24.01 -9.68
C ASN A 312 15.60 -23.42 -10.12
N ASP A 313 15.40 -22.10 -10.06
CA ASP A 313 14.15 -21.45 -10.43
C ASP A 313 14.40 -20.32 -11.44
N SER A 314 14.74 -20.72 -12.66
CA SER A 314 14.97 -19.78 -13.75
C SER A 314 13.66 -19.33 -14.38
N ILE A 315 13.00 -18.40 -13.73
CA ILE A 315 11.70 -17.91 -14.17
C ILE A 315 11.89 -16.63 -14.99
N VAL A 316 11.42 -16.65 -16.24
CA VAL A 316 11.59 -15.52 -17.18
C VAL A 316 10.86 -14.26 -16.70
N VAL A 317 9.65 -14.41 -16.13
CA VAL A 317 8.92 -13.34 -15.46
C VAL A 317 8.59 -13.77 -14.03
N TYR A 318 9.34 -13.24 -13.06
CA TYR A 318 9.19 -13.57 -11.65
C TYR A 318 8.54 -12.43 -10.88
N LEU A 319 7.26 -12.58 -10.56
CA LEU A 319 6.49 -11.61 -9.79
C LEU A 319 6.43 -12.08 -8.34
N GLY A 320 7.41 -11.64 -7.53
CA GLY A 320 7.50 -11.96 -6.11
C GLY A 320 6.92 -10.88 -5.19
N SER A 321 6.55 -9.73 -5.74
CA SER A 321 5.88 -8.63 -5.03
C SER A 321 5.20 -7.71 -6.02
N GLY A 322 4.42 -6.77 -5.50
CA GLY A 322 3.76 -5.75 -6.30
C GLY A 322 2.31 -6.07 -6.64
N GLN A 323 1.57 -5.02 -6.93
CA GLN A 323 0.15 -5.06 -7.24
C GLN A 323 -0.14 -4.32 -8.53
N ASN A 324 -1.26 -4.61 -9.17
CA ASN A 324 -1.60 -4.04 -10.47
C ASN A 324 -0.55 -4.38 -11.52
N ILE A 325 -0.35 -5.67 -11.81
CA ILE A 325 0.62 -6.12 -12.80
C ILE A 325 -0.11 -6.68 -14.01
N TRP A 326 0.21 -6.19 -15.18
CA TRP A 326 -0.33 -6.67 -16.44
C TRP A 326 0.79 -7.13 -17.38
N VAL A 327 0.73 -8.43 -17.76
CA VAL A 327 1.61 -9.04 -18.77
C VAL A 327 0.74 -9.34 -19.97
N ASP A 328 1.05 -8.74 -21.12
CA ASP A 328 0.17 -8.71 -22.28
C ASP A 328 0.92 -8.95 -23.60
N HIS A 329 0.34 -9.75 -24.50
CA HIS A 329 0.92 -10.06 -25.81
C HIS A 329 2.40 -10.45 -25.75
N CYS A 330 2.79 -11.29 -24.80
CA CYS A 330 4.15 -11.82 -24.71
C CYS A 330 4.20 -13.27 -25.20
N THR A 331 5.25 -13.60 -25.92
CA THR A 331 5.56 -14.98 -26.34
C THR A 331 6.67 -15.52 -25.46
N PHE A 332 6.40 -16.63 -24.79
CA PHE A 332 7.36 -17.37 -23.96
C PHE A 332 7.80 -18.61 -24.73
N VAL A 333 9.06 -18.63 -25.15
CA VAL A 333 9.62 -19.68 -26.01
C VAL A 333 10.46 -20.65 -25.18
N GLY A 334 10.00 -21.89 -25.12
CA GLY A 334 10.76 -23.01 -24.53
C GLY A 334 11.64 -23.72 -25.55
N HIS A 335 12.22 -24.86 -25.15
CA HIS A 335 13.22 -25.58 -25.93
C HIS A 335 12.79 -27.00 -26.31
N SER A 336 11.79 -27.58 -25.67
CA SER A 336 11.45 -28.97 -25.82
C SER A 336 9.95 -29.18 -25.89
N ASP A 337 9.55 -30.03 -26.82
CA ASP A 337 8.18 -30.51 -26.91
C ASP A 337 7.94 -31.84 -26.14
N TYR A 338 8.97 -32.52 -25.61
CA TYR A 338 8.76 -33.76 -24.90
C TYR A 338 9.86 -34.30 -23.97
N ASN A 339 11.11 -33.80 -24.02
CA ASN A 339 12.17 -34.39 -23.20
C ASN A 339 13.46 -33.58 -23.14
N THR A 340 13.62 -32.84 -22.10
CA THR A 340 14.82 -32.05 -21.81
C THR A 340 16.10 -32.89 -21.71
N ALA A 341 16.02 -34.15 -21.29
CA ALA A 341 17.18 -35.02 -21.17
C ALA A 341 17.84 -35.33 -22.52
N SER A 342 17.12 -35.23 -23.64
CA SER A 342 17.63 -35.55 -24.97
C SER A 342 18.27 -34.37 -25.71
N THR A 343 17.95 -33.14 -25.35
CA THR A 343 18.41 -31.95 -26.06
C THR A 343 19.63 -31.29 -25.39
N GLY A 344 19.89 -31.58 -24.13
CA GLY A 344 20.94 -30.92 -23.34
C GLY A 344 20.71 -29.44 -23.09
N LEU A 345 19.56 -28.93 -23.53
CA LEU A 345 19.12 -27.56 -23.28
C LEU A 345 18.27 -27.50 -22.01
N PRO A 346 18.39 -26.47 -21.21
CA PRO A 346 17.62 -26.35 -20.01
C PRO A 346 16.18 -25.95 -20.32
N ASP A 347 15.27 -26.84 -20.03
CA ASP A 347 13.85 -26.53 -19.94
C ASP A 347 13.55 -26.24 -18.47
N TRP A 348 14.25 -25.21 -17.99
CA TRP A 348 14.33 -24.98 -16.60
C TRP A 348 13.17 -24.16 -16.12
N ASP A 349 12.33 -24.87 -15.59
CA ASP A 349 11.43 -24.65 -14.55
C ASP A 349 10.16 -23.92 -14.95
N LYS A 350 10.10 -22.64 -15.21
CA LYS A 350 8.80 -21.96 -15.36
C LYS A 350 8.96 -20.71 -16.20
N PHE A 351 7.90 -20.36 -16.92
CA PHE A 351 7.89 -19.11 -17.66
C PHE A 351 7.50 -17.94 -16.79
N LEU A 352 6.46 -18.10 -15.94
CA LEU A 352 5.95 -17.01 -15.12
C LEU A 352 5.61 -17.53 -13.73
N ALA A 353 5.99 -16.76 -12.70
CA ALA A 353 5.51 -16.95 -11.34
C ALA A 353 4.81 -15.69 -10.84
N CYS A 354 3.66 -15.84 -10.20
CA CYS A 354 2.97 -14.81 -9.45
C CYS A 354 2.78 -15.33 -8.03
N CYS A 355 3.59 -14.87 -7.08
CA CYS A 355 3.75 -15.50 -5.78
C CYS A 355 4.14 -14.51 -4.68
N TYR A 356 4.21 -14.96 -3.44
CA TYR A 356 4.47 -14.16 -2.25
C TYR A 356 3.52 -12.95 -2.14
N ASP A 357 4.05 -11.74 -2.17
CA ASP A 357 3.28 -10.49 -2.04
C ASP A 357 2.78 -9.93 -3.38
N ALA A 358 2.97 -10.67 -4.50
CA ALA A 358 2.41 -10.27 -5.78
C ALA A 358 0.90 -10.53 -5.80
N ASP A 359 0.12 -9.53 -6.21
CA ASP A 359 -1.34 -9.60 -6.21
C ASP A 359 -1.95 -8.78 -7.34
N TYR A 360 -3.26 -8.91 -7.57
CA TYR A 360 -3.99 -8.18 -8.61
C TYR A 360 -3.28 -8.21 -9.96
N THR A 361 -2.97 -9.41 -10.44
CA THR A 361 -2.23 -9.63 -11.69
C THR A 361 -3.17 -10.10 -12.80
N THR A 362 -2.91 -9.66 -14.02
CA THR A 362 -3.52 -10.21 -15.25
C THR A 362 -2.43 -10.62 -16.22
N VAL A 363 -2.55 -11.82 -16.76
CA VAL A 363 -1.74 -12.35 -17.87
C VAL A 363 -2.70 -12.58 -19.04
N SER A 364 -2.58 -11.78 -20.09
CA SER A 364 -3.52 -11.83 -21.21
C SER A 364 -2.84 -11.88 -22.57
N ASP A 365 -3.51 -12.49 -23.52
CA ASP A 365 -3.11 -12.54 -24.92
C ASP A 365 -1.66 -13.01 -25.15
N CYS A 366 -1.13 -13.82 -24.22
CA CYS A 366 0.22 -14.37 -24.27
C CYS A 366 0.25 -15.75 -24.94
N SER A 367 1.41 -16.12 -25.49
CA SER A 367 1.66 -17.46 -26.05
C SER A 367 2.76 -18.15 -25.26
N PHE A 368 2.49 -19.39 -24.83
CA PHE A 368 3.43 -20.24 -24.09
C PHE A 368 3.64 -21.53 -24.86
N GLY A 369 4.88 -21.92 -25.10
CA GLY A 369 5.11 -23.10 -25.88
C GLY A 369 6.42 -23.83 -25.66
N LEU A 370 6.43 -25.12 -26.03
CA LEU A 370 7.62 -26.00 -26.04
C LEU A 370 8.29 -26.09 -24.65
N HIS A 371 7.50 -26.31 -23.59
CA HIS A 371 8.01 -26.38 -22.22
C HIS A 371 7.47 -27.58 -21.45
N GLU A 372 8.33 -28.23 -20.66
CA GLU A 372 7.93 -29.43 -19.90
C GLU A 372 7.21 -29.10 -18.60
N TYR A 373 7.56 -28.03 -17.91
CA TYR A 373 7.17 -27.82 -16.53
C TYR A 373 6.57 -26.44 -16.25
N GLY A 374 5.43 -26.41 -15.55
CA GLY A 374 4.85 -25.30 -14.82
C GLY A 374 4.94 -23.94 -15.48
N VAL A 375 3.95 -23.59 -16.33
CA VAL A 375 4.02 -22.38 -17.14
C VAL A 375 3.67 -21.14 -16.33
N ILE A 376 2.59 -21.21 -15.56
CA ILE A 376 2.19 -20.16 -14.62
C ILE A 376 2.05 -20.78 -13.23
N LEU A 377 2.68 -20.19 -12.26
CA LEU A 377 2.67 -20.68 -10.89
C LEU A 377 2.10 -19.70 -9.91
N GLY A 378 1.22 -20.20 -9.04
CA GLY A 378 1.05 -19.63 -7.71
C GLY A 378 2.00 -20.33 -6.75
N TYR A 379 2.75 -19.61 -5.97
CA TYR A 379 3.76 -20.09 -5.02
C TYR A 379 3.64 -19.28 -3.73
N PRO A 380 3.99 -19.66 -2.56
CA PRO A 380 5.07 -20.55 -2.14
C PRO A 380 4.63 -21.97 -1.75
N ALA A 381 5.35 -22.58 -0.80
CA ALA A 381 5.25 -23.97 -0.41
C ALA A 381 3.90 -24.39 0.23
N ASP A 382 3.66 -25.70 0.38
CA ASP A 382 2.48 -26.27 1.01
C ASP A 382 2.73 -26.53 2.49
N ASP A 383 2.75 -25.48 3.28
CA ASP A 383 2.91 -25.59 4.73
C ASP A 383 1.96 -24.64 5.47
N GLU A 384 1.85 -24.83 6.78
CA GLU A 384 0.95 -24.07 7.62
C GLU A 384 1.29 -22.57 7.66
N ASN A 385 2.57 -22.20 7.60
CA ASN A 385 3.00 -20.79 7.61
C ASN A 385 2.61 -20.12 6.30
N SER A 386 2.84 -20.79 5.18
CA SER A 386 2.43 -20.31 3.85
C SER A 386 0.91 -20.16 3.78
N TYR A 387 0.15 -21.09 4.32
CA TYR A 387 -1.31 -20.95 4.39
C TYR A 387 -1.75 -19.74 5.20
N LYS A 388 -1.16 -19.52 6.38
CA LYS A 388 -1.48 -18.36 7.24
C LYS A 388 -1.16 -17.03 6.57
N THR A 389 -0.07 -16.98 5.82
CA THR A 389 0.43 -15.75 5.22
C THR A 389 -0.24 -15.44 3.87
N TYR A 390 -0.43 -16.46 3.02
CA TYR A 390 -0.78 -16.27 1.61
C TYR A 390 -2.17 -16.77 1.23
N ASN A 391 -2.98 -17.28 2.16
CA ASN A 391 -4.36 -17.67 1.82
C ASN A 391 -5.12 -16.46 1.26
N ASN A 392 -5.77 -16.64 0.09
CA ASN A 392 -6.40 -15.63 -0.76
C ASN A 392 -5.45 -14.81 -1.65
N TYR A 393 -4.16 -15.13 -1.69
CA TYR A 393 -3.16 -14.53 -2.58
C TYR A 393 -2.49 -15.61 -3.44
N PRO A 394 -2.09 -15.30 -4.71
CA PRO A 394 -2.39 -14.09 -5.45
C PRO A 394 -3.82 -14.08 -6.01
N ARG A 395 -4.31 -12.90 -6.38
CA ARG A 395 -5.45 -12.73 -7.29
C ARG A 395 -4.91 -12.63 -8.71
N LEU A 396 -5.14 -13.67 -9.52
CA LEU A 396 -4.56 -13.81 -10.85
C LEU A 396 -5.63 -14.11 -11.90
N SER A 397 -5.70 -13.32 -12.95
CA SER A 397 -6.50 -13.57 -14.13
C SER A 397 -5.60 -14.01 -15.29
N ILE A 398 -6.00 -15.09 -15.97
CA ILE A 398 -5.32 -15.69 -17.12
C ILE A 398 -6.31 -15.66 -18.27
N ILE A 399 -6.11 -14.76 -19.27
CA ILE A 399 -7.16 -14.39 -20.22
C ILE A 399 -6.64 -14.52 -21.67
N SER A 400 -7.35 -15.27 -22.51
CA SER A 400 -7.07 -15.39 -23.95
C SER A 400 -5.63 -15.78 -24.28
N ASN A 401 -4.99 -16.60 -23.46
CA ASN A 401 -3.65 -17.09 -23.72
C ASN A 401 -3.67 -18.41 -24.51
N ARG A 402 -2.63 -18.60 -25.32
CA ARG A 402 -2.36 -19.85 -26.00
C ARG A 402 -1.29 -20.63 -25.28
N PHE A 403 -1.60 -21.87 -24.94
CA PHE A 403 -0.64 -22.83 -24.36
C PHE A 403 -0.51 -24.01 -25.34
N GLU A 404 0.65 -24.20 -25.95
CA GLU A 404 0.87 -25.28 -26.88
C GLU A 404 2.14 -26.06 -26.56
N LYS A 405 2.01 -27.36 -26.38
CA LYS A 405 3.10 -28.26 -25.97
C LYS A 405 3.73 -27.81 -24.65
N THR A 406 2.89 -27.40 -23.70
CA THR A 406 3.25 -27.12 -22.32
C THR A 406 2.82 -28.31 -21.48
N LEU A 407 3.74 -29.28 -21.30
CA LEU A 407 3.35 -30.64 -20.93
C LEU A 407 2.75 -30.76 -19.55
N THR A 408 3.42 -30.20 -18.55
CA THR A 408 3.04 -30.38 -17.15
C THR A 408 2.71 -29.04 -16.53
N ARG A 409 1.47 -28.86 -16.04
CA ARG A 409 1.01 -27.62 -15.41
C ARG A 409 0.99 -26.41 -16.37
N GLY A 410 0.48 -26.64 -17.56
CA GLY A 410 0.19 -25.57 -18.52
C GLY A 410 -1.30 -25.44 -18.74
N PRO A 411 -2.05 -24.49 -18.12
CA PRO A 411 -1.60 -23.20 -17.56
C PRO A 411 -0.80 -23.24 -16.28
N GLY A 412 -1.07 -24.11 -15.26
CA GLY A 412 -0.22 -23.99 -14.13
C GLY A 412 -0.56 -24.74 -12.83
N LEU A 413 0.27 -24.53 -11.84
CA LEU A 413 0.15 -24.97 -10.47
C LEU A 413 -0.44 -23.82 -9.62
N MET A 414 -1.64 -24.02 -9.09
CA MET A 414 -2.40 -23.01 -8.39
C MET A 414 -2.48 -23.31 -6.88
N ARG A 415 -2.06 -22.37 -6.05
CA ARG A 415 -2.10 -22.45 -4.59
C ARG A 415 -2.67 -21.16 -4.00
N TYR A 416 -3.40 -21.27 -2.90
CA TYR A 416 -3.92 -20.22 -2.01
C TYR A 416 -4.84 -19.19 -2.65
N GLY A 417 -4.54 -18.73 -3.87
CA GLY A 417 -5.13 -17.56 -4.50
C GLY A 417 -6.48 -17.78 -5.17
N TYR A 418 -6.96 -16.70 -5.77
CA TYR A 418 -8.09 -16.67 -6.69
C TYR A 418 -7.56 -16.67 -8.11
N PHE A 419 -7.96 -17.64 -8.91
CA PHE A 419 -7.48 -17.84 -10.27
C PHE A 419 -8.65 -17.88 -11.24
N HIS A 420 -8.77 -16.83 -12.06
CA HIS A 420 -9.73 -16.79 -13.15
C HIS A 420 -9.05 -17.14 -14.47
N SER A 421 -9.44 -18.26 -15.07
CA SER A 421 -8.98 -18.68 -16.39
C SER A 421 -10.10 -18.46 -17.41
N LEU A 422 -9.96 -17.44 -18.26
CA LEU A 422 -10.99 -17.03 -19.24
C LEU A 422 -10.49 -17.17 -20.65
N ASN A 423 -11.26 -17.83 -21.53
CA ASN A 423 -11.00 -17.94 -22.96
C ASN A 423 -9.59 -18.42 -23.36
N ASN A 424 -8.93 -19.23 -22.53
CA ASN A 424 -7.63 -19.77 -22.86
C ASN A 424 -7.74 -20.96 -23.81
N TYR A 425 -6.77 -21.09 -24.74
CA TYR A 425 -6.61 -22.24 -25.61
C TYR A 425 -5.39 -23.05 -25.18
N VAL A 426 -5.64 -24.32 -24.83
CA VAL A 426 -4.61 -25.24 -24.32
C VAL A 426 -4.55 -26.46 -25.24
N LYS A 427 -3.38 -26.67 -25.86
CA LYS A 427 -3.18 -27.76 -26.85
C LYS A 427 -1.94 -28.58 -26.56
N THR A 428 -2.07 -29.89 -26.70
CA THR A 428 -0.99 -30.89 -26.55
C THR A 428 -0.30 -30.78 -25.18
N PHE A 429 -0.97 -31.30 -24.16
CA PHE A 429 -0.53 -31.28 -22.77
C PHE A 429 -0.75 -32.59 -22.06
N SER A 430 0.03 -32.89 -21.01
CA SER A 430 -0.23 -34.02 -20.12
C SER A 430 -1.18 -33.65 -18.98
N MET A 431 -1.01 -32.44 -18.40
CA MET A 431 -1.93 -31.87 -17.42
C MET A 431 -1.96 -30.32 -17.56
N ALA A 432 -3.17 -29.74 -17.47
CA ALA A 432 -3.34 -28.29 -17.53
C ALA A 432 -3.33 -27.67 -16.13
N TYR A 433 -4.42 -27.70 -15.38
CA TYR A 433 -4.48 -27.14 -14.03
C TYR A 433 -4.07 -28.17 -12.99
N THR A 434 -3.24 -27.76 -12.05
CA THR A 434 -3.03 -28.48 -10.82
C THR A 434 -3.72 -27.74 -9.70
N VAL A 435 -4.84 -28.28 -9.24
CA VAL A 435 -5.60 -27.76 -8.09
C VAL A 435 -4.84 -28.12 -6.83
N HIS A 436 -4.39 -27.12 -6.11
CA HIS A 436 -3.55 -27.32 -4.96
C HIS A 436 -4.01 -26.44 -3.78
N THR A 437 -3.38 -26.61 -2.65
CA THR A 437 -3.69 -26.07 -1.33
C THR A 437 -4.46 -24.75 -1.35
N ALA A 438 -5.71 -24.79 -0.87
CA ALA A 438 -6.62 -23.65 -0.72
C ALA A 438 -6.85 -22.79 -1.99
N SER A 439 -6.47 -23.26 -3.18
CA SER A 439 -6.71 -22.52 -4.44
C SER A 439 -8.21 -22.42 -4.75
N LYS A 440 -8.59 -21.32 -5.38
CA LYS A 440 -9.95 -21.06 -5.87
C LYS A 440 -9.86 -20.80 -7.36
N ILE A 441 -10.11 -21.82 -8.17
CA ILE A 441 -9.95 -21.79 -9.63
C ILE A 441 -11.33 -21.78 -10.29
N PHE A 442 -11.59 -20.79 -11.12
CA PHE A 442 -12.75 -20.75 -11.99
C PHE A 442 -12.31 -20.63 -13.46
N ALA A 443 -12.62 -21.66 -14.25
CA ALA A 443 -12.37 -21.67 -15.69
C ALA A 443 -13.64 -21.31 -16.46
N GLU A 444 -13.52 -20.45 -17.47
CA GLU A 444 -14.68 -19.96 -18.23
C GLU A 444 -14.36 -19.96 -19.73
N ASN A 445 -15.20 -20.66 -20.52
CA ASN A 445 -15.14 -20.69 -21.98
C ASN A 445 -13.72 -20.97 -22.53
N CYS A 446 -12.95 -21.85 -21.87
CA CYS A 446 -11.64 -22.31 -22.34
C CYS A 446 -11.77 -23.45 -23.35
N TYR A 447 -10.77 -23.58 -24.24
CA TYR A 447 -10.73 -24.67 -25.21
C TYR A 447 -9.50 -25.55 -24.94
N TYR A 448 -9.73 -26.86 -24.76
CA TYR A 448 -8.67 -27.84 -24.51
C TYR A 448 -8.63 -28.85 -25.64
N GLU A 449 -7.45 -29.15 -26.20
CA GLU A 449 -7.29 -30.00 -27.36
C GLU A 449 -6.06 -30.94 -27.27
N ASP A 450 -6.22 -32.19 -27.68
CA ASP A 450 -5.16 -33.18 -27.78
C ASP A 450 -4.34 -33.34 -26.49
N GLY A 451 -5.03 -33.39 -25.35
CA GLY A 451 -4.41 -33.34 -24.03
C GLY A 451 -4.69 -34.53 -23.13
N GLY A 452 -3.88 -34.61 -22.07
CA GLY A 452 -4.09 -35.54 -20.95
C GLY A 452 -5.19 -34.99 -20.01
N ASN A 453 -4.87 -34.82 -18.74
CA ASN A 453 -5.82 -34.35 -17.73
C ASN A 453 -5.95 -32.83 -17.73
N VAL A 454 -7.16 -32.32 -17.94
CA VAL A 454 -7.41 -30.87 -17.81
C VAL A 454 -7.26 -30.45 -16.37
N ILE A 455 -7.66 -31.26 -15.42
CA ILE A 455 -7.60 -31.00 -13.99
C ILE A 455 -6.84 -32.13 -13.30
N CYS A 456 -5.87 -31.77 -12.46
CA CYS A 456 -5.19 -32.69 -11.55
C CYS A 456 -5.36 -32.16 -10.12
N ASP A 457 -5.85 -33.03 -9.25
CA ASP A 457 -5.98 -32.76 -7.82
C ASP A 457 -4.79 -33.33 -7.04
N TRP A 458 -3.98 -32.47 -6.47
CA TRP A 458 -2.84 -32.82 -5.61
C TRP A 458 -2.99 -32.29 -4.19
N ASN A 459 -4.21 -32.13 -3.75
CA ASN A 459 -4.52 -31.53 -2.45
C ASN A 459 -4.23 -32.44 -1.27
N THR A 460 -4.15 -31.82 -0.10
CA THR A 460 -4.20 -32.46 1.19
C THR A 460 -5.56 -32.24 1.85
N VAL A 461 -5.93 -33.11 2.79
CA VAL A 461 -7.19 -32.96 3.52
C VAL A 461 -7.26 -31.69 4.37
N THR A 462 -6.11 -31.13 4.77
CA THR A 462 -6.06 -29.99 5.70
C THR A 462 -6.50 -28.69 5.04
N TYR A 463 -6.11 -28.44 3.80
CA TYR A 463 -6.39 -27.19 3.07
C TYR A 463 -6.79 -27.50 1.63
N PRO A 464 -8.01 -28.00 1.38
CA PRO A 464 -8.43 -28.39 0.04
C PRO A 464 -8.52 -27.17 -0.87
N GLY A 465 -8.01 -27.30 -2.08
CA GLY A 465 -8.26 -26.35 -3.15
C GLY A 465 -9.64 -26.59 -3.78
N SER A 466 -10.05 -25.70 -4.66
CA SER A 466 -11.35 -25.77 -5.31
C SER A 466 -11.28 -25.42 -6.80
N TYR A 467 -12.15 -26.05 -7.60
CA TYR A 467 -12.27 -25.84 -9.04
C TYR A 467 -13.73 -25.81 -9.46
N ALA A 468 -14.06 -24.92 -10.39
CA ALA A 468 -15.32 -24.97 -11.14
C ALA A 468 -15.08 -24.43 -12.54
N GLU A 469 -15.96 -24.76 -13.48
CA GLU A 469 -15.91 -24.25 -14.84
C GLU A 469 -17.29 -24.05 -15.45
N THR A 470 -17.34 -23.23 -16.49
CA THR A 470 -18.53 -23.03 -17.31
C THR A 470 -18.15 -22.79 -18.77
N GLY A 471 -18.93 -23.34 -19.71
CA GLY A 471 -18.80 -23.09 -21.15
C GLY A 471 -17.52 -23.63 -21.82
N SER A 472 -16.60 -24.26 -21.07
CA SER A 472 -15.35 -24.78 -21.60
C SER A 472 -15.59 -26.04 -22.45
N LYS A 473 -14.72 -26.28 -23.45
CA LYS A 473 -14.79 -27.41 -24.39
C LYS A 473 -13.51 -28.21 -24.38
N SER A 474 -13.64 -29.53 -24.38
CA SER A 474 -12.50 -30.46 -24.46
C SER A 474 -12.67 -31.38 -25.65
N VAL A 475 -11.62 -31.50 -26.47
CA VAL A 475 -11.53 -32.35 -27.66
C VAL A 475 -10.29 -33.23 -27.51
N ASN A 476 -10.47 -34.54 -27.61
CA ASN A 476 -9.39 -35.52 -27.42
C ASN A 476 -8.61 -35.37 -26.12
N CYS A 477 -9.30 -35.00 -25.03
CA CYS A 477 -8.69 -34.79 -23.71
C CYS A 477 -9.31 -35.74 -22.69
N LYS A 478 -8.52 -36.10 -21.68
CA LYS A 478 -9.07 -36.65 -20.45
C LYS A 478 -9.50 -35.50 -19.57
N ARG A 479 -10.68 -35.60 -19.04
CA ARG A 479 -11.13 -34.69 -17.99
C ARG A 479 -11.25 -35.48 -16.71
N THR A 480 -10.44 -35.12 -15.74
CA THR A 480 -10.56 -35.76 -14.42
C THR A 480 -11.71 -35.06 -13.71
N THR A 481 -12.69 -35.83 -13.21
CA THR A 481 -13.57 -35.33 -12.16
C THR A 481 -12.70 -34.97 -10.99
N ILE A 482 -13.10 -33.93 -10.22
CA ILE A 482 -12.43 -33.62 -8.98
C ILE A 482 -12.41 -34.88 -8.13
N GLU A 483 -11.20 -35.39 -7.91
CA GLU A 483 -10.93 -36.57 -7.08
C GLU A 483 -10.10 -36.11 -5.88
N GLY A 484 -10.07 -36.90 -4.84
CA GLY A 484 -9.29 -36.59 -3.66
C GLY A 484 -9.99 -35.61 -2.73
N TYR A 485 -9.33 -34.50 -2.41
CA TYR A 485 -9.81 -33.51 -1.42
C TYR A 485 -10.23 -32.16 -2.02
N ALA A 486 -10.07 -31.95 -3.32
CA ALA A 486 -10.54 -30.74 -3.97
C ALA A 486 -12.06 -30.58 -3.86
N GLN A 487 -12.51 -29.34 -3.75
CA GLN A 487 -13.92 -28.99 -3.58
C GLN A 487 -14.46 -28.23 -4.80
N ASP A 488 -15.77 -28.07 -4.90
CA ASP A 488 -16.38 -27.19 -5.88
C ASP A 488 -16.04 -25.72 -5.53
N CYS A 489 -15.51 -24.98 -6.50
CA CYS A 489 -15.24 -23.57 -6.33
C CYS A 489 -16.55 -22.78 -6.35
N ILE A 490 -16.90 -22.15 -5.22
CA ILE A 490 -18.10 -21.30 -5.11
C ILE A 490 -17.83 -19.87 -5.55
N TRP A 491 -16.57 -19.41 -5.53
CA TRP A 491 -16.20 -18.08 -5.98
C TRP A 491 -16.44 -17.92 -7.48
N ARG A 492 -16.88 -16.71 -7.87
CA ARG A 492 -17.05 -16.30 -9.25
C ARG A 492 -16.39 -14.96 -9.50
N PRO A 493 -15.65 -14.77 -10.61
CA PRO A 493 -14.99 -13.51 -10.94
C PRO A 493 -15.91 -12.29 -10.99
N THR A 494 -17.20 -12.50 -11.28
CA THR A 494 -18.23 -11.44 -11.27
C THR A 494 -18.44 -10.79 -9.91
N SER A 495 -17.93 -11.38 -8.83
CA SER A 495 -17.87 -10.73 -7.52
C SER A 495 -16.83 -9.59 -7.47
N ASN A 496 -15.81 -9.67 -8.33
CA ASN A 496 -14.68 -8.75 -8.31
C ASN A 496 -14.69 -7.78 -9.50
N TYR A 497 -14.99 -8.25 -10.72
CA TYR A 497 -14.96 -7.44 -11.93
C TYR A 497 -15.90 -7.97 -13.02
N LYS A 498 -16.14 -7.14 -14.02
CA LYS A 498 -16.85 -7.53 -15.22
C LYS A 498 -15.88 -7.99 -16.31
N THR A 499 -16.22 -9.04 -17.02
CA THR A 499 -15.48 -9.54 -18.17
C THR A 499 -16.38 -9.64 -19.38
N ILE A 500 -15.76 -9.64 -20.55
CA ILE A 500 -16.38 -10.08 -21.79
C ILE A 500 -15.74 -11.38 -22.19
N SER A 501 -16.58 -12.36 -22.44
CA SER A 501 -16.20 -13.71 -22.77
C SER A 501 -16.60 -14.03 -24.18
N ARG A 502 -15.73 -14.77 -24.90
CA ARG A 502 -16.05 -15.47 -26.15
C ARG A 502 -16.55 -16.86 -25.83
N THR A 503 -17.25 -17.49 -26.74
CA THR A 503 -17.44 -18.96 -26.66
C THR A 503 -16.09 -19.68 -26.75
N ALA A 504 -16.02 -20.92 -26.28
CA ALA A 504 -14.77 -21.70 -26.33
C ALA A 504 -14.23 -21.87 -27.77
N ASP A 505 -15.11 -22.06 -28.77
CA ASP A 505 -14.70 -22.17 -30.18
C ASP A 505 -14.13 -20.85 -30.72
N GLU A 506 -14.73 -19.72 -30.39
CA GLU A 506 -14.21 -18.39 -30.75
C GLU A 506 -12.89 -18.10 -30.02
N ALA A 507 -12.74 -18.53 -28.76
CA ALA A 507 -11.52 -18.38 -27.99
C ALA A 507 -10.35 -19.11 -28.63
N LYS A 508 -10.56 -20.35 -29.13
CA LYS A 508 -9.53 -21.09 -29.90
C LYS A 508 -9.08 -20.27 -31.09
N VAL A 509 -10.01 -19.84 -31.95
CA VAL A 509 -9.70 -19.08 -33.18
C VAL A 509 -8.97 -17.77 -32.83
N TYR A 510 -9.41 -17.08 -31.79
CA TYR A 510 -8.77 -15.85 -31.33
C TYR A 510 -7.32 -16.11 -30.88
N CYS A 511 -7.11 -17.06 -29.98
CA CYS A 511 -5.79 -17.37 -29.45
C CYS A 511 -4.81 -17.85 -30.52
N GLU A 512 -5.27 -18.62 -31.50
CA GLU A 512 -4.43 -19.05 -32.62
C GLU A 512 -3.90 -17.88 -33.46
N ASN A 513 -4.66 -16.78 -33.58
CA ASN A 513 -4.34 -15.67 -34.45
C ASN A 513 -3.69 -14.48 -33.71
N TYR A 514 -4.02 -14.27 -32.44
CA TYR A 514 -3.70 -13.00 -31.75
C TYR A 514 -2.94 -13.14 -30.44
N SER A 515 -2.80 -14.35 -29.85
CA SER A 515 -1.99 -14.52 -28.67
C SER A 515 -0.49 -14.54 -28.98
N GLY A 516 0.30 -13.93 -28.11
CA GLY A 516 1.74 -13.75 -28.26
C GLY A 516 2.10 -12.37 -28.81
N CYS A 517 3.41 -12.12 -28.91
CA CYS A 517 3.91 -10.85 -29.44
C CYS A 517 3.54 -10.70 -30.92
N GLN A 518 3.25 -9.48 -31.30
CA GLN A 518 2.80 -9.13 -32.65
C GLN A 518 3.88 -8.33 -33.36
N ASN A 519 3.99 -8.57 -34.68
CA ASN A 519 4.98 -7.94 -35.54
C ASN A 519 4.43 -6.73 -36.33
N ASP A 520 3.14 -6.48 -36.23
CA ASP A 520 2.55 -5.29 -36.90
C ASP A 520 1.28 -4.84 -36.14
N ARG A 521 0.91 -3.58 -36.41
CA ARG A 521 -0.23 -2.92 -35.77
C ARG A 521 -1.56 -3.60 -36.08
N ASN A 522 -1.72 -4.20 -37.25
CA ASN A 522 -3.01 -4.74 -37.70
C ASN A 522 -3.39 -6.01 -36.97
N HIS A 523 -2.40 -6.74 -36.43
CA HIS A 523 -2.59 -7.95 -35.65
C HIS A 523 -2.72 -7.69 -34.14
N MET A 524 -2.44 -6.46 -33.66
CA MET A 524 -2.60 -6.10 -32.27
C MET A 524 -4.07 -5.90 -31.93
N MET A 525 -4.70 -6.92 -31.38
CA MET A 525 -6.10 -6.87 -30.98
C MET A 525 -6.27 -6.86 -29.46
N TYR A 526 -7.34 -6.26 -29.00
CA TYR A 526 -7.74 -6.20 -27.60
C TYR A 526 -9.21 -6.58 -27.46
N LEU A 527 -9.55 -7.10 -26.27
CA LEU A 527 -10.94 -7.22 -25.86
C LEU A 527 -11.48 -5.84 -25.48
N ARG A 528 -12.03 -5.13 -26.47
CA ARG A 528 -12.43 -3.72 -26.31
C ARG A 528 -13.75 -3.48 -25.58
N TYR A 529 -14.42 -4.54 -25.15
CA TYR A 529 -15.75 -4.44 -24.56
C TYR A 529 -15.77 -4.44 -23.03
N ALA A 530 -14.64 -4.63 -22.38
CA ALA A 530 -14.58 -4.62 -20.94
C ALA A 530 -14.36 -3.21 -20.43
N VAL A 531 -15.41 -2.56 -20.02
CA VAL A 531 -15.28 -1.63 -18.93
C VAL A 531 -15.08 -2.49 -17.70
N ALA A 532 -13.93 -2.42 -17.07
CA ALA A 532 -13.76 -2.93 -15.73
C ALA A 532 -14.86 -2.27 -14.88
N GLY A 533 -15.95 -2.99 -14.68
CA GLY A 533 -17.08 -2.42 -13.96
C GLY A 533 -16.85 -2.54 -12.48
N VAL A 534 -16.99 -1.45 -11.78
CA VAL A 534 -17.28 -1.49 -10.35
C VAL A 534 -18.55 -2.33 -10.16
N PRO A 535 -18.55 -3.37 -9.33
CA PRO A 535 -19.76 -4.14 -9.04
C PRO A 535 -20.81 -3.20 -8.46
N SER A 536 -22.00 -3.20 -9.04
CA SER A 536 -23.04 -2.21 -8.72
C SER A 536 -23.87 -2.53 -7.47
N ALA A 537 -23.63 -3.64 -6.79
CA ALA A 537 -24.45 -4.04 -5.66
C ALA A 537 -23.76 -3.70 -4.32
N GLY A 538 -24.21 -2.62 -3.70
CA GLY A 538 -24.00 -2.36 -2.26
C GLY A 538 -22.82 -1.47 -1.88
N TYR A 539 -22.06 -0.94 -2.82
CA TYR A 539 -21.01 0.02 -2.51
C TYR A 539 -21.61 1.43 -2.35
N THR A 540 -21.61 1.93 -1.13
CA THR A 540 -21.80 3.35 -0.84
C THR A 540 -20.42 3.97 -0.67
N GLU A 541 -20.01 4.77 -1.63
CA GLU A 541 -18.78 5.53 -1.51
C GLU A 541 -18.86 6.49 -0.31
N SER A 542 -17.87 6.41 0.58
CA SER A 542 -17.65 7.51 1.51
C SER A 542 -17.36 8.79 0.72
N PRO A 543 -17.90 9.97 1.12
CA PRO A 543 -17.64 11.21 0.40
C PRO A 543 -16.14 11.38 0.15
N SER A 544 -15.79 11.78 -1.08
CA SER A 544 -14.39 11.94 -1.50
C SER A 544 -13.68 12.95 -0.60
N ALA A 545 -12.89 12.46 0.32
CA ALA A 545 -11.91 13.30 1.00
C ALA A 545 -10.81 13.72 0.01
N PRO A 546 -10.31 14.96 0.07
CA PRO A 546 -9.12 15.36 -0.69
C PRO A 546 -7.96 14.41 -0.36
N LEU A 547 -7.06 14.19 -1.33
CA LEU A 547 -5.85 13.40 -1.10
C LEU A 547 -5.11 13.89 0.15
N ALA A 548 -5.02 13.03 1.16
CA ALA A 548 -4.20 13.29 2.33
C ALA A 548 -2.76 12.89 1.99
N GLU A 549 -1.80 13.80 2.24
CA GLU A 549 -0.39 13.42 2.22
C GLU A 549 -0.14 12.47 3.40
N LEU A 550 0.53 11.34 3.14
CA LEU A 550 0.84 10.39 4.20
C LEU A 550 2.09 10.87 4.95
N PHE A 551 1.92 11.15 6.22
CA PHE A 551 3.02 11.49 7.13
C PHE A 551 3.47 10.24 7.88
N ALA A 552 4.78 10.13 8.12
CA ALA A 552 5.31 9.05 8.93
C ALA A 552 4.75 9.12 10.36
N GLU A 553 4.40 7.95 10.92
CA GLU A 553 3.83 7.85 12.27
C GLU A 553 4.75 8.51 13.30
N GLY A 554 4.19 9.37 14.14
CA GLY A 554 4.92 10.07 15.18
C GLY A 554 5.79 11.25 14.71
N SER A 555 5.75 11.63 13.44
CA SER A 555 6.46 12.83 12.94
C SER A 555 6.01 14.09 13.67
N ALA A 556 6.96 14.90 14.10
CA ALA A 556 6.68 16.14 14.86
C ALA A 556 6.89 17.38 14.00
N TYR A 557 6.00 18.36 14.19
CA TYR A 557 6.00 19.62 13.42
C TYR A 557 5.72 20.83 14.31
N ARG A 558 6.29 21.98 13.92
CA ARG A 558 5.73 23.28 14.23
C ARG A 558 4.85 23.71 13.08
N ILE A 559 3.64 24.18 13.39
CA ILE A 559 2.59 24.44 12.41
C ILE A 559 2.40 25.96 12.31
N ARG A 560 2.89 26.58 11.20
CA ARG A 560 2.93 28.03 11.04
C ARG A 560 1.84 28.51 10.09
N ASN A 561 1.05 29.50 10.54
CA ASN A 561 -0.02 30.10 9.72
C ASN A 561 0.55 30.91 8.55
N VAL A 562 0.01 30.73 7.34
CA VAL A 562 0.47 31.41 6.12
C VAL A 562 0.18 32.91 6.17
N ASN A 563 -0.95 33.33 6.77
CA ASN A 563 -1.37 34.73 6.81
C ASN A 563 -0.56 35.56 7.81
N SER A 564 -0.28 35.02 8.98
CA SER A 564 0.33 35.76 10.09
C SER A 564 1.82 35.45 10.29
N GLY A 565 2.29 34.28 9.82
CA GLY A 565 3.62 33.77 10.13
C GLY A 565 3.79 33.30 11.58
N LEU A 566 2.72 33.25 12.39
CA LEU A 566 2.71 32.78 13.76
C LEU A 566 2.35 31.29 13.84
N TYR A 567 2.63 30.66 14.98
CA TYR A 567 2.52 29.21 15.15
C TYR A 567 1.27 28.80 15.92
N LEU A 568 0.70 27.65 15.53
CA LEU A 568 -0.37 26.97 16.25
C LEU A 568 0.16 26.54 17.63
N GLN A 569 -0.41 27.07 18.71
CA GLN A 569 0.17 26.97 20.04
C GLN A 569 -0.87 26.74 21.13
N VAL A 570 -0.54 25.89 22.10
CA VAL A 570 -1.35 25.70 23.32
C VAL A 570 -1.11 26.86 24.26
N THR A 571 -2.17 27.58 24.64
CA THR A 571 -2.10 28.76 25.54
C THR A 571 -1.43 28.45 26.87
N GLY A 572 -0.34 29.16 27.14
CA GLY A 572 0.40 29.07 28.42
C GLY A 572 1.00 27.68 28.68
N ALA A 573 1.17 26.84 27.68
CA ALA A 573 1.65 25.46 27.82
C ALA A 573 0.85 24.63 28.85
N ALA A 574 -0.43 24.95 29.07
CA ALA A 574 -1.22 24.34 30.12
C ALA A 574 -1.75 22.97 29.68
N ALA A 575 -1.23 21.90 30.27
CA ALA A 575 -1.63 20.50 30.00
C ALA A 575 -2.96 20.17 30.73
N LYS A 576 -4.08 20.67 30.22
CA LYS A 576 -5.41 20.54 30.83
C LYS A 576 -6.49 20.50 29.75
N ASN A 577 -7.52 19.69 29.95
CA ASN A 577 -8.70 19.65 29.08
C ASN A 577 -9.34 21.02 28.91
N GLY A 578 -9.65 21.38 27.66
CA GLY A 578 -10.24 22.66 27.30
C GLY A 578 -9.25 23.85 27.30
N THR A 579 -7.93 23.57 27.35
CA THR A 579 -6.95 24.65 27.18
C THR A 579 -6.99 25.14 25.73
N ASN A 580 -7.19 26.44 25.55
CA ASN A 580 -7.36 27.05 24.25
C ASN A 580 -6.11 26.90 23.38
N VAL A 581 -6.34 26.77 22.08
CA VAL A 581 -5.30 26.83 21.05
C VAL A 581 -5.38 28.22 20.38
N GLN A 582 -4.25 28.85 20.25
CA GLN A 582 -4.06 30.20 19.71
C GLN A 582 -2.95 30.23 18.69
N GLN A 583 -2.75 31.32 18.00
CA GLN A 583 -1.51 31.59 17.30
C GLN A 583 -0.57 32.44 18.15
N TRP A 584 0.73 32.15 18.12
CA TRP A 584 1.77 32.93 18.84
C TRP A 584 3.14 32.77 18.16
N GLY A 585 4.09 33.66 18.51
CA GLY A 585 5.48 33.54 18.06
C GLY A 585 6.15 32.32 18.68
N SER A 586 6.96 31.57 17.90
CA SER A 586 7.79 30.48 18.43
C SER A 586 9.14 30.99 18.88
N ASP A 587 9.62 30.51 20.02
CA ASP A 587 11.01 30.69 20.48
C ASP A 587 11.95 29.55 20.01
N GLY A 588 11.40 28.56 19.31
CA GLY A 588 12.11 27.37 18.79
C GLY A 588 12.52 26.36 19.85
N ILE A 589 12.20 26.61 21.13
CA ILE A 589 12.61 25.74 22.26
C ILE A 589 11.40 25.16 22.99
N ALA A 590 10.32 25.94 23.14
CA ALA A 590 9.15 25.56 23.91
C ALA A 590 8.36 24.44 23.24
N VAL A 591 7.70 23.62 24.08
CA VAL A 591 6.93 22.43 23.65
C VAL A 591 5.49 22.75 23.24
N HIS A 592 5.00 23.95 23.53
CA HIS A 592 3.59 24.32 23.37
C HIS A 592 3.16 24.52 21.89
N ASP A 593 4.12 24.64 20.97
CA ASP A 593 3.91 24.78 19.53
C ASP A 593 4.34 23.54 18.73
N ILE A 594 4.66 22.43 19.44
CA ILE A 594 5.05 21.16 18.81
C ILE A 594 3.86 20.20 18.78
N TRP A 595 3.60 19.68 17.60
CA TRP A 595 2.50 18.75 17.32
C TRP A 595 3.03 17.50 16.63
N LYS A 596 2.70 16.34 17.19
CA LYS A 596 3.05 15.03 16.64
C LYS A 596 1.87 14.47 15.88
N LEU A 597 2.09 13.96 14.68
CA LEU A 597 1.07 13.35 13.84
C LEU A 597 1.00 11.85 14.12
N CYS A 598 -0.13 11.38 14.64
CA CYS A 598 -0.41 9.97 14.83
C CYS A 598 -1.60 9.57 13.98
N SER A 599 -1.46 8.49 13.22
CA SER A 599 -2.51 8.03 12.30
C SER A 599 -3.82 7.72 13.02
N ALA A 600 -4.92 8.22 12.48
CA ALA A 600 -6.29 7.93 12.92
C ALA A 600 -7.04 7.01 11.93
N GLY A 601 -6.30 6.48 10.92
CA GLY A 601 -6.86 5.72 9.82
C GLY A 601 -7.49 6.62 8.74
N GLU A 602 -7.73 6.06 7.56
CA GLU A 602 -8.42 6.72 6.44
C GLU A 602 -7.84 8.09 6.03
N GLY A 603 -6.51 8.30 6.21
CA GLY A 603 -5.84 9.57 5.90
C GLY A 603 -6.05 10.67 6.93
N TYR A 604 -6.69 10.38 8.05
CA TYR A 604 -6.81 11.29 9.19
C TYR A 604 -5.69 11.10 10.19
N TYR A 605 -5.42 12.16 10.96
CA TYR A 605 -4.41 12.20 12.02
C TYR A 605 -4.99 12.78 13.30
N TYR A 606 -4.48 12.30 14.42
CA TYR A 606 -4.52 13.01 15.68
C TYR A 606 -3.30 13.93 15.74
N LEU A 607 -3.50 15.22 15.98
CA LEU A 607 -2.42 16.17 16.24
C LEU A 607 -2.16 16.16 17.74
N VAL A 608 -1.16 15.38 18.17
CA VAL A 608 -0.81 15.19 19.57
C VAL A 608 0.08 16.33 20.04
N SER A 609 -0.36 17.07 21.06
CA SER A 609 0.43 18.17 21.61
C SER A 609 1.60 17.65 22.45
N ALA A 610 2.77 18.25 22.31
CA ALA A 610 3.93 17.97 23.15
C ALA A 610 3.82 18.50 24.57
N VAL A 611 2.75 19.25 24.93
CA VAL A 611 2.55 19.71 26.32
C VAL A 611 2.24 18.54 27.25
N GLY A 612 2.65 18.66 28.51
CA GLY A 612 2.46 17.62 29.51
C GLY A 612 3.40 16.44 29.28
N ASP A 613 2.87 15.26 29.01
CA ASP A 613 3.62 14.04 28.76
C ASP A 613 3.79 13.68 27.27
N GLY A 614 3.36 14.59 26.37
CA GLY A 614 3.52 14.41 24.91
C GLY A 614 2.70 13.28 24.29
N GLY A 615 1.72 12.71 25.01
CA GLY A 615 0.88 11.61 24.52
C GLY A 615 -0.56 11.61 25.07
N THR A 616 -0.89 12.54 25.96
CA THR A 616 -2.23 12.58 26.58
C THR A 616 -3.19 13.54 25.87
N TYR A 617 -2.71 14.68 25.39
CA TYR A 617 -3.57 15.74 24.83
C TYR A 617 -3.45 15.83 23.33
N VAL A 618 -4.58 15.94 22.65
CA VAL A 618 -4.68 16.09 21.20
C VAL A 618 -5.49 17.33 20.85
N LEU A 619 -5.27 17.86 19.67
CA LEU A 619 -6.10 18.93 19.09
C LEU A 619 -7.56 18.45 19.06
N ASP A 620 -8.49 19.34 19.42
CA ASP A 620 -9.90 18.99 19.62
C ASP A 620 -10.80 20.12 19.13
N VAL A 621 -11.86 19.75 18.39
CA VAL A 621 -12.96 20.69 18.07
C VAL A 621 -13.92 20.70 19.26
N ALA A 622 -13.92 21.82 19.98
CA ALA A 622 -14.59 21.95 21.28
C ALA A 622 -16.06 21.55 21.27
N GLY A 623 -16.44 20.68 22.21
CA GLY A 623 -17.83 20.26 22.40
C GLY A 623 -18.43 19.48 21.26
N LYS A 624 -17.62 18.91 20.33
CA LYS A 624 -18.04 18.10 19.17
C LYS A 624 -19.06 18.84 18.28
N LYS A 625 -18.84 20.11 18.00
CA LYS A 625 -19.73 20.95 17.19
C LYS A 625 -19.13 21.18 15.81
N ALA A 626 -19.88 20.88 14.75
CA ALA A 626 -19.46 21.10 13.36
C ALA A 626 -19.69 22.55 12.85
N ALA A 627 -20.20 23.45 13.69
CA ALA A 627 -20.55 24.82 13.28
C ALA A 627 -19.33 25.73 13.12
N ASN A 628 -19.43 26.70 12.20
CA ASN A 628 -18.45 27.78 12.05
C ASN A 628 -18.28 28.55 13.38
N GLY A 629 -17.06 28.98 13.69
CA GLY A 629 -16.71 29.66 14.93
C GLY A 629 -16.55 28.72 16.13
N THR A 630 -16.61 27.39 15.92
CA THR A 630 -16.31 26.46 17.01
C THR A 630 -14.85 26.51 17.39
N ASN A 631 -14.59 26.70 18.67
CA ASN A 631 -13.25 26.84 19.22
C ASN A 631 -12.42 25.56 19.01
N ILE A 632 -11.13 25.75 18.83
CA ILE A 632 -10.12 24.66 18.86
C ILE A 632 -9.39 24.71 20.19
N ASP A 633 -9.37 23.58 20.90
CA ASP A 633 -8.65 23.44 22.16
C ASP A 633 -7.80 22.16 22.16
N ILE A 634 -7.21 21.83 23.30
CA ILE A 634 -6.65 20.50 23.51
C ILE A 634 -7.52 19.73 24.50
N TYR A 635 -7.67 18.45 24.25
CA TYR A 635 -8.42 17.54 25.11
C TYR A 635 -7.72 16.20 25.23
N THR A 636 -7.97 15.50 26.35
CA THR A 636 -7.50 14.12 26.50
C THR A 636 -7.97 13.28 25.33
N TYR A 637 -7.05 12.53 24.73
CA TYR A 637 -7.35 11.61 23.66
C TYR A 637 -8.50 10.65 24.03
N ASN A 638 -9.49 10.57 23.16
CA ASN A 638 -10.66 9.69 23.34
C ASN A 638 -11.12 9.02 22.02
N GLY A 639 -10.38 9.22 20.92
CA GLY A 639 -10.68 8.64 19.61
C GLY A 639 -11.88 9.24 18.89
N GLY A 640 -12.48 10.31 19.43
CA GLY A 640 -13.68 10.95 18.84
C GLY A 640 -13.41 11.65 17.52
N ASP A 641 -14.44 11.78 16.67
CA ASP A 641 -14.34 12.41 15.35
C ASP A 641 -13.96 13.90 15.41
N ASN A 642 -14.21 14.55 16.53
CA ASN A 642 -13.79 15.92 16.77
C ASN A 642 -12.27 16.06 17.07
N GLN A 643 -11.55 14.95 17.18
CA GLN A 643 -10.10 14.89 17.39
C GLN A 643 -9.35 14.42 16.14
N LYS A 644 -10.07 14.12 15.04
CA LYS A 644 -9.48 13.63 13.79
C LYS A 644 -9.40 14.76 12.77
N PHE A 645 -8.23 14.91 12.18
CA PHE A 645 -7.94 15.97 11.21
C PHE A 645 -7.24 15.40 9.98
N MET A 646 -7.62 15.91 8.81
CA MET A 646 -6.96 15.57 7.55
C MET A 646 -6.09 16.75 7.12
N LEU A 647 -4.86 16.48 6.74
CA LEU A 647 -3.90 17.46 6.24
C LEU A 647 -3.91 17.42 4.71
N THR A 648 -4.43 18.48 4.09
CA THR A 648 -4.57 18.56 2.64
C THR A 648 -3.57 19.56 2.09
N LYS A 649 -2.66 19.13 1.22
CA LYS A 649 -1.63 19.97 0.63
C LYS A 649 -2.21 20.90 -0.44
N ASN A 650 -1.88 22.18 -0.38
CA ASN A 650 -2.20 23.17 -1.38
C ASN A 650 -1.11 23.24 -2.47
N GLY A 651 -1.42 23.84 -3.61
CA GLY A 651 -0.46 23.99 -4.70
C GLY A 651 0.77 24.85 -4.39
N ASP A 652 0.74 25.66 -3.34
CA ASP A 652 1.86 26.48 -2.84
C ASP A 652 2.74 25.76 -1.81
N GLY A 653 2.42 24.47 -1.50
CA GLY A 653 3.11 23.68 -0.51
C GLY A 653 2.63 23.86 0.93
N SER A 654 1.68 24.75 1.19
CA SER A 654 0.98 24.87 2.47
C SER A 654 -0.10 23.79 2.62
N TYR A 655 -0.70 23.68 3.81
CA TYR A 655 -1.70 22.68 4.14
C TYR A 655 -2.97 23.30 4.70
N GLN A 656 -4.11 22.70 4.40
CA GLN A 656 -5.34 22.87 5.15
C GLN A 656 -5.48 21.75 6.18
N ILE A 657 -5.83 22.08 7.40
CA ILE A 657 -6.11 21.13 8.49
C ILE A 657 -7.62 20.99 8.56
N ARG A 658 -8.17 19.96 7.90
CA ARG A 658 -9.61 19.72 7.76
C ARG A 658 -10.15 18.92 8.95
N THR A 659 -11.29 19.32 9.48
CA THR A 659 -11.91 18.66 10.63
C THR A 659 -12.80 17.50 10.19
N HIS A 660 -12.63 16.32 10.77
CA HIS A 660 -13.46 15.15 10.48
C HIS A 660 -14.93 15.38 10.91
N ILE A 661 -15.14 16.02 12.03
CA ILE A 661 -16.49 16.30 12.57
C ILE A 661 -17.37 17.11 11.60
N SER A 662 -16.80 17.85 10.69
CA SER A 662 -17.49 18.59 9.62
C SER A 662 -17.56 17.81 8.29
N ASN A 663 -17.17 16.53 8.27
CA ASN A 663 -16.98 15.73 7.06
C ASN A 663 -15.97 16.39 6.06
N GLY A 664 -14.93 17.04 6.58
CA GLY A 664 -13.93 17.73 5.78
C GLY A 664 -14.35 19.07 5.17
N ASN A 665 -15.57 19.54 5.46
CA ASN A 665 -16.09 20.82 4.92
C ASN A 665 -15.52 22.06 5.63
N SER A 666 -15.02 21.90 6.85
CA SER A 666 -14.41 22.97 7.63
C SER A 666 -12.94 22.66 7.92
N VAL A 667 -12.20 23.73 8.18
CA VAL A 667 -10.77 23.73 8.45
C VAL A 667 -10.45 24.48 9.74
N VAL A 668 -9.28 24.21 10.29
CA VAL A 668 -8.69 24.97 11.40
C VAL A 668 -8.17 26.30 10.84
N GLU A 669 -8.63 27.41 11.38
CA GLU A 669 -8.23 28.76 10.94
C GLU A 669 -7.94 29.70 12.12
N VAL A 670 -7.24 30.76 11.83
CA VAL A 670 -7.08 31.89 12.75
C VAL A 670 -8.29 32.79 12.63
N GLU A 671 -8.99 33.03 13.75
CA GLU A 671 -10.18 33.84 13.84
C GLU A 671 -9.98 35.25 13.25
N ASN A 672 -10.94 35.67 12.40
CA ASN A 672 -10.96 36.99 11.74
C ASN A 672 -9.71 37.28 10.91
N ALA A 673 -8.98 36.30 10.43
CA ALA A 673 -7.70 36.42 9.73
C ALA A 673 -6.69 37.32 10.48
N SER A 674 -6.73 37.31 11.80
CA SER A 674 -5.88 38.12 12.67
C SER A 674 -4.39 37.81 12.44
N GLN A 675 -3.55 38.88 12.52
CA GLN A 675 -2.09 38.75 12.45
C GLN A 675 -1.42 38.93 13.80
N THR A 676 -2.18 39.08 14.88
CA THR A 676 -1.66 39.36 16.21
C THR A 676 -1.42 38.09 17.02
N SER A 677 -0.36 38.08 17.84
CA SER A 677 -0.13 37.01 18.83
C SER A 677 -1.29 36.95 19.83
N GLY A 678 -1.70 35.73 20.18
CA GLY A 678 -2.82 35.48 21.08
C GLY A 678 -4.19 35.43 20.38
N ALA A 679 -4.24 35.62 19.06
CA ALA A 679 -5.50 35.45 18.34
C ALA A 679 -5.96 34.00 18.41
N ASN A 680 -7.26 33.85 18.57
CA ASN A 680 -7.92 32.53 18.70
C ASN A 680 -7.83 31.70 17.45
N VAL A 681 -7.82 30.37 17.62
CA VAL A 681 -7.95 29.41 16.54
C VAL A 681 -9.29 28.72 16.64
N GLN A 682 -9.98 28.63 15.52
CA GLN A 682 -11.34 28.08 15.43
C GLN A 682 -11.51 27.16 14.23
N GLN A 683 -12.65 26.47 14.15
CA GLN A 683 -13.11 25.79 12.96
C GLN A 683 -13.99 26.72 12.13
N TRP A 684 -13.76 26.75 10.81
CA TRP A 684 -14.58 27.50 9.85
C TRP A 684 -14.69 26.80 8.51
N GLU A 685 -15.78 27.03 7.78
CA GLU A 685 -15.92 26.51 6.42
C GLU A 685 -14.80 26.96 5.49
N VAL A 686 -14.44 26.13 4.52
CA VAL A 686 -13.36 26.42 3.57
C VAL A 686 -13.77 27.62 2.70
N ASN A 687 -13.00 28.70 2.75
CA ASN A 687 -13.24 29.93 1.98
C ASN A 687 -12.02 30.39 1.15
N GLY A 688 -10.89 29.64 1.23
CA GLY A 688 -9.66 29.92 0.48
C GLY A 688 -8.79 31.06 1.06
N ALA A 689 -9.10 31.57 2.24
CA ALA A 689 -8.30 32.61 2.89
C ALA A 689 -6.98 32.05 3.44
N ASN A 690 -5.90 32.85 3.40
CA ASN A 690 -4.59 32.44 3.90
C ASN A 690 -4.55 32.12 5.40
N CYS A 691 -5.50 32.62 6.19
CA CYS A 691 -5.65 32.26 7.61
C CYS A 691 -6.07 30.82 7.84
N GLN A 692 -6.54 30.13 6.78
CA GLN A 692 -6.90 28.70 6.76
C GLN A 692 -5.74 27.79 6.30
N ASN A 693 -4.60 28.38 5.93
CA ASN A 693 -3.47 27.67 5.37
C ASN A 693 -2.28 27.66 6.34
N TRP A 694 -1.61 26.51 6.44
CA TRP A 694 -0.57 26.26 7.41
C TRP A 694 0.67 25.66 6.75
N ILE A 695 1.85 26.01 7.23
CA ILE A 695 3.13 25.40 6.83
C ILE A 695 3.54 24.44 7.95
N LEU A 696 3.84 23.21 7.59
CA LEU A 696 4.37 22.20 8.51
C LEU A 696 5.90 22.26 8.47
N GLU A 697 6.51 22.73 9.53
CA GLU A 697 7.96 22.80 9.69
C GLU A 697 8.44 21.63 10.54
N PRO A 698 9.18 20.66 9.95
CA PRO A 698 9.63 19.47 10.68
C PRO A 698 10.46 19.87 11.92
N THR A 699 10.23 19.19 13.02
CA THR A 699 10.98 19.37 14.26
C THR A 699 11.18 18.02 14.96
N THR A 700 11.91 18.00 16.07
CA THR A 700 12.13 16.77 16.83
C THR A 700 11.09 16.67 17.95
N ASP A 701 10.49 15.47 18.13
CA ASP A 701 9.69 15.18 19.32
C ASP A 701 10.56 15.35 20.57
N PRO A 702 10.20 16.23 21.51
CA PRO A 702 11.01 16.46 22.71
C PRO A 702 11.07 15.25 23.65
N GLY A 703 10.28 14.24 23.38
CA GLY A 703 10.11 13.08 24.27
C GLY A 703 9.35 13.42 25.55
N CYS A 704 9.14 12.44 26.39
CA CYS A 704 8.46 12.61 27.67
C CYS A 704 9.40 12.39 28.86
N SER A 705 9.06 13.01 29.99
CA SER A 705 9.77 12.81 31.25
C SER A 705 9.37 11.47 31.87
N MET A 706 10.37 10.64 32.19
CA MET A 706 10.20 9.36 32.87
C MET A 706 10.58 9.46 34.34
N ASN A 707 9.89 8.73 35.18
CA ASN A 707 10.21 8.68 36.61
C ASN A 707 11.52 7.88 36.84
N THR A 708 12.52 8.51 37.47
CA THR A 708 13.83 7.89 37.74
C THR A 708 13.89 7.14 39.06
N ASP A 709 12.84 7.22 39.91
CA ASP A 709 12.81 6.68 41.27
C ASP A 709 12.09 5.31 41.35
N VAL A 710 11.83 4.70 40.21
CA VAL A 710 11.13 3.42 40.08
C VAL A 710 11.93 2.43 39.27
N ILE A 711 11.64 1.15 39.46
CA ILE A 711 12.16 0.06 38.64
C ILE A 711 11.13 -0.26 37.56
N TYR A 712 11.55 -0.34 36.31
CA TYR A 712 10.72 -0.63 35.14
C TYR A 712 10.85 -2.08 34.70
N THR A 713 9.73 -2.64 34.23
CA THR A 713 9.67 -3.78 33.32
C THR A 713 9.02 -3.28 32.04
N PHE A 714 9.69 -3.46 30.91
CA PHE A 714 9.19 -3.07 29.60
C PHE A 714 8.55 -4.27 28.90
N GLU A 715 7.23 -4.27 28.76
CA GLU A 715 6.46 -5.32 28.10
C GLU A 715 6.10 -4.89 26.67
N ASN A 716 6.47 -5.70 25.68
CA ASN A 716 6.18 -5.41 24.30
C ASN A 716 4.67 -5.52 24.02
N ALA A 717 4.07 -4.49 23.42
CA ALA A 717 2.62 -4.43 23.20
C ALA A 717 2.14 -5.45 22.13
N GLY A 718 3.03 -5.89 21.25
CA GLY A 718 2.71 -6.88 20.21
C GLY A 718 2.75 -8.32 20.71
N SER A 719 3.67 -8.66 21.58
CA SER A 719 3.90 -10.04 22.03
C SER A 719 3.43 -10.30 23.45
N GLY A 720 3.31 -9.27 24.32
CA GLY A 720 3.08 -9.42 25.75
C GLY A 720 4.30 -9.98 26.52
N LEU A 721 5.46 -10.10 25.86
CA LEU A 721 6.71 -10.54 26.47
C LEU A 721 7.53 -9.34 26.94
N VAL A 722 8.47 -9.56 27.86
CA VAL A 722 9.23 -8.46 28.48
C VAL A 722 10.68 -8.42 27.96
N MET A 723 11.25 -7.21 27.94
CA MET A 723 12.64 -6.97 27.60
C MET A 723 13.56 -7.68 28.61
N ASP A 724 14.45 -8.54 28.11
CA ASP A 724 15.21 -9.51 28.90
C ASP A 724 16.68 -9.55 28.44
N ILE A 725 17.58 -9.63 29.40
CA ILE A 725 19.01 -9.85 29.13
C ILE A 725 19.24 -11.35 29.01
N THR A 726 19.72 -11.80 27.86
CA THR A 726 19.91 -13.22 27.52
C THR A 726 20.69 -13.95 28.61
N ASP A 727 20.09 -15.02 29.18
CA ASP A 727 20.62 -15.85 30.25
C ASP A 727 20.95 -15.08 31.56
N GLY A 728 20.52 -13.82 31.67
CA GLY A 728 20.90 -12.95 32.77
C GLY A 728 22.41 -12.68 32.89
N LYS A 729 23.15 -12.79 31.79
CA LYS A 729 24.61 -12.69 31.77
C LYS A 729 25.05 -11.22 31.75
N MET A 730 25.74 -10.77 32.77
CA MET A 730 26.27 -9.41 32.92
C MET A 730 27.70 -9.29 32.33
N THR A 731 27.78 -9.24 31.00
CA THR A 731 29.05 -9.01 30.28
C THR A 731 28.79 -8.12 29.08
N ASP A 732 29.80 -7.39 28.64
CA ASP A 732 29.70 -6.55 27.44
C ASP A 732 29.23 -7.35 26.21
N ASN A 733 28.36 -6.73 25.44
CA ASN A 733 27.71 -7.27 24.24
C ASN A 733 26.82 -8.51 24.49
N THR A 734 26.35 -8.72 25.74
CA THR A 734 25.29 -9.68 25.97
C THR A 734 24.01 -9.18 25.32
N ASN A 735 23.41 -10.02 24.51
CA ASN A 735 22.22 -9.69 23.73
C ASN A 735 21.01 -9.37 24.59
N VAL A 736 20.17 -8.48 24.14
CA VAL A 736 18.86 -8.20 24.70
C VAL A 736 17.79 -8.81 23.78
N GLN A 737 16.89 -9.56 24.39
CA GLN A 737 15.82 -10.33 23.75
C GLN A 737 14.48 -9.99 24.40
N GLN A 738 13.39 -10.55 23.91
CA GLN A 738 12.15 -10.63 24.68
C GLN A 738 11.98 -12.03 25.30
N TRP A 739 11.39 -12.10 26.47
CA TRP A 739 11.11 -13.37 27.16
C TRP A 739 9.85 -13.28 28.01
N SER A 740 9.23 -14.43 28.32
CA SER A 740 8.12 -14.50 29.28
C SER A 740 8.52 -13.90 30.64
N SER A 741 7.66 -13.10 31.21
CA SER A 741 7.93 -12.47 32.51
C SER A 741 8.16 -13.53 33.60
N ASN A 742 9.33 -13.51 34.21
CA ASN A 742 9.74 -14.43 35.26
C ASN A 742 10.09 -13.74 36.61
N GLY A 743 10.00 -12.39 36.65
CA GLY A 743 10.25 -11.56 37.81
C GLY A 743 11.72 -11.39 38.19
N LEU A 744 12.65 -11.96 37.45
CA LEU A 744 14.10 -11.85 37.69
C LEU A 744 14.64 -10.44 37.37
N ASN A 745 15.76 -10.09 37.97
CA ASN A 745 16.35 -8.77 37.79
C ASN A 745 16.95 -8.53 36.38
N CYS A 746 17.19 -9.58 35.58
CA CYS A 746 17.57 -9.48 34.18
C CYS A 746 16.46 -8.89 33.29
N GLN A 747 15.20 -8.81 33.79
CA GLN A 747 14.03 -8.22 33.13
C GLN A 747 13.64 -6.85 33.73
N LYS A 748 14.44 -6.35 34.66
CA LYS A 748 14.16 -5.12 35.38
C LYS A 748 15.20 -4.05 35.06
N TRP A 749 14.73 -2.82 34.92
CA TRP A 749 15.53 -1.71 34.43
C TRP A 749 15.32 -0.48 35.30
N THR A 750 16.37 0.31 35.49
CA THR A 750 16.30 1.63 36.13
C THR A 750 16.68 2.71 35.13
N LEU A 751 16.05 3.85 35.20
CA LEU A 751 16.33 4.99 34.33
C LEU A 751 17.21 6.01 35.07
N ARG A 752 18.20 6.56 34.37
CA ARG A 752 19.00 7.68 34.84
C ARG A 752 19.02 8.77 33.79
N ALA A 753 18.52 9.96 34.14
CA ALA A 753 18.45 11.09 33.24
C ALA A 753 19.85 11.61 32.82
N PHE A 754 19.95 12.03 31.55
CA PHE A 754 21.11 12.68 30.97
C PHE A 754 20.76 14.10 30.50
N GLY A 755 21.33 15.12 31.13
CA GLY A 755 21.09 16.51 30.76
C GLY A 755 19.63 16.95 30.93
N SER A 756 19.18 17.94 30.12
CA SER A 756 17.83 18.50 30.14
C SER A 756 16.93 18.03 28.98
N GLY A 757 17.39 17.11 28.12
CA GLY A 757 16.73 16.77 26.85
C GLY A 757 15.88 15.50 26.87
N ASN A 758 15.38 15.06 28.03
CA ASN A 758 14.62 13.80 28.18
C ASN A 758 15.34 12.57 27.65
N TYR A 759 16.68 12.55 27.70
CA TYR A 759 17.47 11.35 27.44
C TYR A 759 17.75 10.59 28.73
N TYR A 760 17.79 9.26 28.60
CA TYR A 760 18.00 8.34 29.71
C TYR A 760 19.02 7.26 29.36
N TRP A 761 19.82 6.88 30.34
CA TRP A 761 20.44 5.56 30.38
C TRP A 761 19.43 4.57 30.94
N ILE A 762 19.23 3.45 30.22
CA ILE A 762 18.40 2.32 30.66
C ILE A 762 19.35 1.30 31.28
N ARG A 763 19.43 1.26 32.60
CA ARG A 763 20.42 0.45 33.33
C ARG A 763 19.78 -0.80 33.88
N SER A 764 20.53 -1.91 33.88
CA SER A 764 20.08 -3.18 34.46
C SER A 764 19.91 -3.09 35.97
N GLN A 765 18.81 -3.61 36.48
CA GLN A 765 18.57 -3.76 37.90
C GLN A 765 19.40 -4.90 38.50
N GLN A 766 19.82 -5.88 37.71
CA GLN A 766 20.67 -6.99 38.16
C GLN A 766 22.08 -6.53 38.49
N ASP A 767 22.66 -5.69 37.65
CA ASP A 767 23.94 -5.01 37.87
C ASP A 767 23.91 -3.63 37.20
N SER A 768 23.85 -2.60 37.99
CA SER A 768 23.78 -1.21 37.53
C SER A 768 25.04 -0.67 36.85
N HIS A 769 26.14 -1.44 36.80
CA HIS A 769 27.32 -1.11 35.97
C HIS A 769 27.08 -1.38 34.47
N TYR A 770 25.99 -2.06 34.11
CA TYR A 770 25.63 -2.32 32.75
C TYR A 770 24.39 -1.50 32.33
N ALA A 771 24.46 -0.96 31.13
CA ALA A 771 23.36 -0.23 30.49
C ALA A 771 23.01 -0.80 29.12
N LEU A 772 21.78 -0.63 28.69
CA LEU A 772 21.32 -0.91 27.34
C LEU A 772 22.13 -0.06 26.35
N LYS A 773 22.49 -0.65 25.21
CA LYS A 773 23.24 -0.05 24.13
C LYS A 773 22.64 -0.45 22.79
N ALA A 774 22.48 0.51 21.88
CA ALA A 774 22.11 0.24 20.48
C ALA A 774 23.35 0.18 19.61
N GLU A 775 23.48 -0.85 18.77
CA GLU A 775 24.61 -1.05 17.85
C GLU A 775 24.29 -0.52 16.47
N GLY A 776 25.17 0.33 15.95
CA GLY A 776 24.98 0.96 14.64
C GLY A 776 23.94 2.10 14.66
N SER A 777 23.65 2.66 13.47
CA SER A 777 22.78 3.82 13.31
C SER A 777 21.62 3.60 12.35
N LYS A 778 21.33 2.37 11.95
CA LYS A 778 20.35 2.00 10.93
C LYS A 778 19.45 0.85 11.39
N ASN A 779 18.42 0.58 10.59
CA ASN A 779 17.53 -0.58 10.75
C ASN A 779 18.33 -1.89 10.97
N GLY A 780 17.85 -2.72 11.90
CA GLY A 780 18.48 -3.98 12.26
C GLY A 780 19.67 -3.85 13.20
N GLY A 781 20.00 -2.64 13.68
CA GLY A 781 21.02 -2.44 14.70
C GLY A 781 20.65 -3.15 16.00
N ASN A 782 21.49 -4.06 16.47
CA ASN A 782 21.21 -4.90 17.62
C ASN A 782 21.14 -4.10 18.93
N LEU A 783 20.33 -4.53 19.88
CA LEU A 783 20.40 -4.06 21.27
C LEU A 783 21.11 -5.08 22.16
N ALA A 784 22.09 -4.60 22.89
CA ALA A 784 22.87 -5.39 23.84
C ALA A 784 23.08 -4.58 25.13
N ILE A 785 23.59 -5.20 26.18
CA ILE A 785 24.12 -4.48 27.33
C ILE A 785 25.63 -4.29 27.21
N ALA A 786 26.12 -3.16 27.71
CA ALA A 786 27.54 -2.88 27.83
C ALA A 786 27.84 -2.14 29.14
N ALA A 787 29.10 -2.17 29.57
CA ALA A 787 29.53 -1.39 30.70
C ALA A 787 29.09 0.08 30.54
N TRP A 788 28.39 0.59 31.54
CA TRP A 788 27.87 1.95 31.49
C TRP A 788 28.96 2.99 31.36
N SER A 789 28.78 3.91 30.42
CA SER A 789 29.69 5.05 30.22
C SER A 789 28.91 6.34 29.96
N ASN A 790 29.23 7.39 30.66
CA ASN A 790 28.66 8.71 30.43
C ASN A 790 29.20 9.41 29.17
N LYS A 791 30.13 8.77 28.45
CA LYS A 791 30.70 9.24 27.18
C LYS A 791 30.19 8.47 25.96
N ASP A 792 29.45 7.39 26.17
CA ASP A 792 28.92 6.57 25.11
C ASP A 792 27.50 6.98 24.78
N SER A 793 27.33 7.79 23.72
CA SER A 793 26.03 8.25 23.26
C SER A 793 25.14 7.14 22.71
N THR A 794 25.69 5.96 22.39
CA THR A 794 24.92 4.80 21.93
C THR A 794 24.13 4.13 23.07
N GLN A 795 24.40 4.51 24.30
CA GLN A 795 23.68 4.08 25.51
C GLN A 795 22.56 5.05 25.91
N LEU A 796 22.29 6.12 25.10
CA LEU A 796 21.23 7.08 25.38
C LEU A 796 19.97 6.73 24.61
N PHE A 797 18.85 6.84 25.31
CA PHE A 797 17.51 6.57 24.79
C PHE A 797 16.55 7.70 25.17
N ARG A 798 15.54 7.93 24.34
CA ARG A 798 14.47 8.89 24.62
C ARG A 798 13.13 8.15 24.55
N PHE A 799 12.19 8.52 25.40
CA PHE A 799 10.85 7.93 25.41
C PHE A 799 9.85 8.92 24.80
N THR A 800 8.97 8.42 23.95
CA THR A 800 7.80 9.14 23.48
C THR A 800 6.55 8.36 23.83
N LYS A 801 5.56 9.03 24.40
CA LYS A 801 4.31 8.38 24.82
C LYS A 801 3.35 8.26 23.64
N ASN A 802 2.78 7.10 23.46
CA ASN A 802 1.78 6.80 22.45
C ASN A 802 0.37 7.05 22.98
N LEU A 803 -0.62 7.21 22.08
CA LEU A 803 -2.02 7.46 22.45
C LEU A 803 -2.68 6.29 23.20
N ASP A 804 -2.19 5.07 23.04
CA ASP A 804 -2.63 3.87 23.76
C ASP A 804 -2.01 3.74 25.17
N GLY A 805 -1.20 4.72 25.60
CA GLY A 805 -0.52 4.76 26.88
C GLY A 805 0.80 3.99 26.92
N SER A 806 1.18 3.27 25.86
CA SER A 806 2.51 2.67 25.71
C SER A 806 3.58 3.71 25.40
N TYR A 807 4.83 3.26 25.30
CA TYR A 807 5.96 4.11 24.96
C TYR A 807 6.69 3.54 23.73
N SER A 808 7.06 4.40 22.81
CA SER A 808 8.10 4.10 21.83
C SER A 808 9.45 4.61 22.38
N ILE A 809 10.51 3.84 22.21
CA ILE A 809 11.83 4.12 22.78
C ILE A 809 12.77 4.44 21.62
N LEU A 810 13.20 5.70 21.51
CA LEU A 810 14.10 6.15 20.45
C LEU A 810 15.55 5.87 20.84
N THR A 811 16.37 5.48 19.85
CA THR A 811 17.80 5.24 20.07
C THR A 811 18.60 6.48 19.63
N HIS A 812 19.40 7.06 20.52
CA HIS A 812 20.27 8.18 20.14
C HIS A 812 21.39 7.74 19.19
N ALA A 813 21.76 6.48 19.16
CA ALA A 813 22.68 5.89 18.17
C ALA A 813 22.24 6.09 16.72
N SER A 814 20.92 6.13 16.47
CA SER A 814 20.35 6.41 15.14
C SER A 814 20.16 7.91 14.86
N GLY A 815 20.50 8.80 15.77
CA GLY A 815 20.13 10.22 15.71
C GLY A 815 18.64 10.47 15.98
N ASP A 816 18.03 9.64 16.83
CA ASP A 816 16.60 9.63 17.18
C ASP A 816 15.67 9.31 15.99
N SER A 817 16.16 8.56 15.00
CA SER A 817 15.39 8.16 13.82
C SER A 817 14.84 6.73 13.88
N CYS A 818 15.29 5.90 14.84
CA CYS A 818 14.82 4.52 15.01
C CYS A 818 14.22 4.29 16.40
N TYR A 819 13.24 3.39 16.43
CA TYR A 819 12.60 2.88 17.65
C TYR A 819 13.17 1.51 18.03
N VAL A 820 13.20 1.23 19.33
CA VAL A 820 13.48 -0.10 19.87
C VAL A 820 12.29 -1.01 19.57
N GLU A 821 12.56 -2.14 18.91
CA GLU A 821 11.52 -3.08 18.52
C GLU A 821 11.91 -4.54 18.77
N VAL A 822 10.93 -5.40 18.73
CA VAL A 822 11.16 -6.85 18.61
C VAL A 822 11.28 -7.21 17.14
N ALA A 823 12.38 -7.82 16.74
CA ALA A 823 12.68 -8.21 15.38
C ALA A 823 11.54 -9.06 14.77
N ASP A 824 11.20 -8.76 13.50
CA ASP A 824 10.18 -9.47 12.71
C ASP A 824 8.79 -9.52 13.37
N ALA A 825 8.49 -8.58 14.28
CA ALA A 825 7.28 -8.60 15.12
C ALA A 825 7.02 -9.96 15.77
N SER A 826 8.06 -10.70 16.10
CA SER A 826 8.00 -12.04 16.67
C SER A 826 7.27 -12.07 18.01
N THR A 827 6.45 -13.10 18.24
CA THR A 827 5.81 -13.35 19.54
C THR A 827 6.50 -14.47 20.33
N ALA A 828 7.65 -14.95 19.88
CA ALA A 828 8.37 -16.05 20.51
C ALA A 828 9.33 -15.58 21.61
N ASN A 829 9.53 -16.39 22.65
CA ASN A 829 10.62 -16.23 23.59
C ASN A 829 11.97 -16.31 22.89
N GLY A 830 12.90 -15.44 23.27
CA GLY A 830 14.25 -15.38 22.70
C GLY A 830 14.33 -14.57 21.39
N ALA A 831 13.24 -13.97 20.93
CA ALA A 831 13.30 -13.10 19.78
C ALA A 831 14.14 -11.84 20.09
N ASN A 832 14.94 -11.44 19.14
CA ASN A 832 15.90 -10.36 19.27
C ASN A 832 15.21 -9.00 19.47
N VAL A 833 15.83 -8.13 20.26
CA VAL A 833 15.45 -6.71 20.35
C VAL A 833 16.46 -5.89 19.57
N GLN A 834 15.97 -5.07 18.64
CA GLN A 834 16.78 -4.28 17.72
C GLN A 834 16.23 -2.85 17.59
N GLN A 835 16.89 -2.02 16.80
CA GLN A 835 16.35 -0.72 16.39
C GLN A 835 15.86 -0.75 14.95
N TRP A 836 14.76 -0.05 14.67
CA TRP A 836 14.15 0.05 13.34
C TRP A 836 13.43 1.40 13.17
N GLU A 837 13.30 1.87 11.91
CA GLU A 837 12.54 3.08 11.61
C GLU A 837 11.09 3.00 12.11
N PRO A 838 10.43 4.13 12.43
CA PRO A 838 9.05 4.13 12.91
C PRO A 838 8.07 3.52 11.90
N THR A 839 7.39 2.44 12.29
CA THR A 839 6.37 1.78 11.47
C THR A 839 4.96 1.87 12.07
N GLY A 840 4.84 2.37 13.32
CA GLY A 840 3.59 2.36 14.08
C GLY A 840 3.17 0.98 14.59
N SER A 841 3.93 -0.08 14.28
CA SER A 841 3.64 -1.46 14.68
C SER A 841 3.69 -1.64 16.19
N SER A 842 2.87 -2.59 16.71
CA SER A 842 2.86 -2.94 18.14
C SER A 842 4.19 -3.51 18.63
N CYS A 843 5.03 -4.09 17.77
CA CYS A 843 6.38 -4.56 18.13
C CYS A 843 7.34 -3.42 18.52
N GLN A 844 7.02 -2.16 18.14
CA GLN A 844 7.77 -0.94 18.49
C GLN A 844 7.22 -0.22 19.73
N LYS A 845 6.19 -0.78 20.37
CA LYS A 845 5.49 -0.18 21.50
C LYS A 845 5.73 -1.00 22.76
N TRP A 846 6.02 -0.30 23.87
CA TRP A 846 6.38 -0.90 25.14
C TRP A 846 5.47 -0.40 26.26
N GLN A 847 4.74 -1.29 26.92
CA GLN A 847 4.03 -1.01 28.15
C GLN A 847 5.01 -1.02 29.31
N THR A 848 4.84 -0.13 30.28
CA THR A 848 5.69 -0.05 31.45
C THR A 848 4.96 -0.54 32.70
N LYS A 849 5.58 -1.47 33.40
CA LYS A 849 5.19 -1.85 34.77
C LYS A 849 6.25 -1.30 35.71
N THR A 850 5.85 -0.70 36.83
CA THR A 850 6.78 -0.07 37.79
C THR A 850 6.68 -0.67 39.16
N GLU A 851 7.82 -0.84 39.83
CA GLU A 851 7.95 -1.19 41.22
C GLU A 851 8.63 -0.04 41.99
N THR A 852 8.13 0.31 43.18
CA THR A 852 8.77 1.37 43.96
C THR A 852 10.10 0.86 44.54
N THR A 853 11.17 1.64 44.45
CA THR A 853 12.44 1.35 45.11
C THR A 853 12.25 1.49 46.63
N THR A 854 12.02 0.38 47.34
CA THR A 854 12.04 0.40 48.78
C THR A 854 13.49 0.54 49.26
N VAL A 855 13.87 1.71 49.69
CA VAL A 855 15.16 1.91 50.38
C VAL A 855 15.05 1.22 51.73
N THR A 856 15.49 -0.01 51.81
CA THR A 856 15.62 -0.72 53.12
C THR A 856 16.82 -0.13 53.80
N THR A 857 16.61 0.89 54.63
CA THR A 857 17.60 1.29 55.63
C THR A 857 17.67 0.15 56.64
N LYS A 858 18.76 -0.58 56.62
CA LYS A 858 19.05 -1.66 57.58
C LYS A 858 19.30 -1.01 58.95
N VAL A 859 18.25 -0.82 59.74
CA VAL A 859 18.37 -0.54 61.18
C VAL A 859 18.61 -1.88 61.85
N THR A 860 19.85 -2.08 62.31
CA THR A 860 20.20 -3.23 63.15
C THR A 860 19.58 -3.03 64.53
N THR A 861 18.43 -3.62 64.78
CA THR A 861 17.83 -3.69 66.10
C THR A 861 18.06 -5.11 66.65
N THR A 862 18.89 -5.20 67.70
CA THR A 862 19.13 -6.41 68.43
C THR A 862 17.82 -6.84 69.14
N VAL A 863 17.23 -7.95 68.69
CA VAL A 863 16.03 -8.52 69.36
C VAL A 863 16.46 -9.50 70.40
N THR A 864 16.20 -9.12 71.66
CA THR A 864 16.26 -10.02 72.79
C THR A 864 15.01 -10.91 72.81
N THR A 865 15.23 -12.21 72.74
CA THR A 865 14.21 -13.25 72.78
C THR A 865 13.62 -13.33 74.19
N THR A 866 12.28 -13.18 74.32
CA THR A 866 11.55 -13.65 75.46
C THR A 866 10.43 -14.58 75.01
N THR A 867 10.62 -15.84 75.35
CA THR A 867 9.65 -16.93 75.18
C THR A 867 8.59 -16.79 76.27
N THR A 868 7.31 -16.81 75.91
CA THR A 868 6.25 -17.21 76.87
C THR A 868 5.20 -18.04 76.19
N THR A 869 4.95 -19.17 76.83
CA THR A 869 4.07 -20.27 76.45
C THR A 869 2.68 -20.04 76.94
N LYS A 870 1.69 -20.50 76.15
CA LYS A 870 0.46 -21.23 76.52
C LYS A 870 -0.69 -20.47 77.19
N ALA A 871 -1.88 -20.55 76.62
CA ALA A 871 -2.93 -21.37 77.22
C ALA A 871 -4.19 -21.37 76.36
N THR A 872 -4.66 -22.54 76.09
CA THR A 872 -5.96 -23.00 75.64
C THR A 872 -7.06 -22.61 76.65
N THR A 873 -8.23 -22.21 76.21
CA THR A 873 -9.52 -22.71 76.83
C THR A 873 -10.69 -22.51 75.88
N ASN A 874 -11.48 -23.55 75.84
CA ASN A 874 -12.73 -23.81 75.17
C ASN A 874 -13.93 -23.01 75.72
N THR A 875 -15.01 -23.13 74.95
CA THR A 875 -16.48 -23.17 75.30
C THR A 875 -17.18 -21.82 75.20
N THR A 876 -18.33 -21.63 74.57
CA THR A 876 -19.52 -22.49 74.32
C THR A 876 -20.50 -21.84 73.42
N THR A 877 -21.11 -22.66 72.60
CA THR A 877 -22.49 -22.71 72.11
C THR A 877 -23.40 -21.48 72.23
N ALA A 878 -23.91 -20.98 71.14
CA ALA A 878 -25.30 -20.58 71.02
C ALA A 878 -25.79 -20.84 69.56
N ALA A 879 -26.83 -21.64 69.52
CA ALA A 879 -27.56 -21.97 68.31
C ALA A 879 -28.31 -20.75 67.78
N ALA A 880 -28.23 -20.53 66.49
CA ALA A 880 -29.18 -19.70 65.75
C ALA A 880 -29.47 -20.30 64.40
N THR A 881 -30.60 -20.81 64.23
CA THR A 881 -31.54 -20.99 63.12
C THR A 881 -30.96 -20.94 61.74
N SER A 882 -30.97 -22.08 61.08
CA SER A 882 -30.82 -22.29 59.64
C SER A 882 -31.99 -21.65 58.89
N THR A 883 -31.72 -20.61 58.18
CA THR A 883 -32.50 -20.22 56.98
C THR A 883 -31.76 -20.75 55.76
N THR A 884 -32.28 -21.85 55.25
CA THR A 884 -31.91 -22.35 53.91
C THR A 884 -32.32 -21.30 52.89
N THR A 885 -31.37 -20.52 52.43
CA THR A 885 -31.52 -19.79 51.17
C THR A 885 -31.25 -20.78 50.05
N ALA A 886 -32.30 -21.16 49.32
CA ALA A 886 -32.20 -21.94 48.10
C ALA A 886 -31.32 -21.15 47.13
N THR A 887 -30.17 -21.74 46.81
CA THR A 887 -29.38 -21.34 45.63
C THR A 887 -30.30 -21.50 44.42
N ALA A 888 -30.75 -20.40 43.86
CA ALA A 888 -31.36 -20.39 42.53
C ALA A 888 -30.30 -20.94 41.56
N THR A 889 -30.54 -22.17 41.09
CA THR A 889 -29.86 -22.67 39.89
C THR A 889 -30.19 -21.72 38.77
N GLU A 890 -29.16 -21.05 38.23
CA GLU A 890 -29.31 -20.32 36.96
C GLU A 890 -29.91 -21.28 35.91
N PRO A 891 -30.90 -20.80 35.12
CA PRO A 891 -31.45 -21.61 34.08
C PRO A 891 -30.34 -22.02 33.11
N PRO A 892 -30.38 -23.20 32.50
CA PRO A 892 -29.34 -23.65 31.60
C PRO A 892 -29.21 -22.63 30.43
N VAL A 893 -27.99 -22.17 30.21
CA VAL A 893 -27.65 -21.25 29.07
C VAL A 893 -27.97 -21.98 27.77
N ILE A 894 -28.95 -21.49 27.03
CA ILE A 894 -29.28 -21.98 25.70
C ILE A 894 -28.27 -21.36 24.73
N SER A 895 -27.47 -22.20 24.06
CA SER A 895 -26.47 -21.76 23.11
C SER A 895 -27.11 -20.96 21.99
N GLY A 896 -26.67 -19.73 21.74
CA GLY A 896 -27.19 -18.80 20.72
C GLY A 896 -28.36 -17.92 21.19
N ASP A 897 -28.92 -18.10 22.41
CA ASP A 897 -29.99 -17.25 22.96
C ASP A 897 -29.38 -16.00 23.65
N ILE A 898 -29.04 -15.02 22.84
CA ILE A 898 -28.31 -13.82 23.26
C ILE A 898 -29.22 -12.79 23.94
N ASN A 899 -30.51 -12.80 23.56
CA ASN A 899 -31.52 -11.90 24.11
C ASN A 899 -32.18 -12.48 25.37
N ALA A 900 -31.85 -13.74 25.74
CA ALA A 900 -32.38 -14.49 26.89
C ALA A 900 -33.91 -14.64 26.86
N ASP A 901 -34.52 -14.82 25.66
CA ASP A 901 -35.97 -15.06 25.54
C ASP A 901 -36.33 -16.55 25.57
N GLY A 902 -35.36 -17.42 25.73
CA GLY A 902 -35.51 -18.88 25.78
C GLY A 902 -35.51 -19.54 24.40
N LYS A 903 -35.15 -18.83 23.33
CA LYS A 903 -35.12 -19.35 21.95
C LYS A 903 -33.91 -18.81 21.20
N THR A 904 -33.23 -19.65 20.46
CA THR A 904 -32.23 -19.21 19.48
C THR A 904 -32.92 -18.98 18.14
N ASN A 905 -32.97 -17.73 17.68
CA ASN A 905 -33.72 -17.34 16.50
C ASN A 905 -33.13 -16.08 15.82
N LEU A 906 -33.78 -15.58 14.75
CA LEU A 906 -33.30 -14.42 14.00
C LEU A 906 -33.13 -13.15 14.84
N ALA A 907 -33.88 -13.03 15.95
CA ALA A 907 -33.73 -11.87 16.85
C ALA A 907 -32.36 -11.83 17.51
N ASP A 908 -31.79 -12.99 17.84
CA ASP A 908 -30.44 -13.13 18.40
C ASP A 908 -29.37 -12.76 17.38
N VAL A 909 -29.54 -13.21 16.13
CA VAL A 909 -28.64 -12.82 15.03
C VAL A 909 -28.62 -11.31 14.84
N VAL A 910 -29.81 -10.70 14.80
CA VAL A 910 -29.95 -9.24 14.62
C VAL A 910 -29.38 -8.49 15.83
N LEU A 911 -29.55 -9.02 17.04
CA LEU A 911 -29.02 -8.43 18.26
C LEU A 911 -27.50 -8.48 18.29
N LEU A 912 -26.91 -9.65 17.99
CA LEU A 912 -25.45 -9.80 17.92
C LEU A 912 -24.86 -8.92 16.81
N GLN A 913 -25.50 -8.88 15.65
CA GLN A 913 -25.04 -8.05 14.54
C GLN A 913 -25.05 -6.56 14.90
N LYS A 914 -26.10 -6.06 15.55
CA LYS A 914 -26.18 -4.67 16.02
C LYS A 914 -25.10 -4.36 17.04
N TRP A 915 -24.84 -5.30 17.97
CA TRP A 915 -23.80 -5.15 18.98
C TRP A 915 -22.40 -5.09 18.36
N LEU A 916 -22.10 -5.99 17.44
CA LEU A 916 -20.81 -6.02 16.70
C LEU A 916 -20.57 -4.77 15.85
N LEU A 917 -21.65 -4.16 15.34
CA LEU A 917 -21.60 -2.91 14.56
C LEU A 917 -21.61 -1.65 15.45
N GLY A 918 -21.60 -1.81 16.78
CA GLY A 918 -21.54 -0.69 17.73
C GLY A 918 -22.80 0.19 17.75
N PHE A 919 -23.99 -0.35 17.41
CA PHE A 919 -25.22 0.44 17.49
C PHE A 919 -25.46 0.93 18.92
N PRO A 920 -25.71 2.25 19.12
CA PRO A 920 -25.98 2.80 20.46
C PRO A 920 -27.12 2.07 21.15
N GLU A 921 -27.02 1.93 22.48
CA GLU A 921 -28.03 1.28 23.35
C GLU A 921 -28.21 -0.24 23.14
N THR A 922 -27.42 -0.91 22.27
CA THR A 922 -27.52 -2.37 22.12
C THR A 922 -26.86 -3.07 23.31
N LYS A 923 -27.66 -3.82 24.07
CA LYS A 923 -27.18 -4.64 25.20
C LYS A 923 -27.47 -6.10 24.92
N LEU A 924 -26.50 -6.96 25.19
CA LEU A 924 -26.69 -8.40 25.15
C LEU A 924 -27.17 -8.85 26.55
N ALA A 925 -28.29 -9.55 26.60
CA ALA A 925 -28.81 -10.07 27.85
C ALA A 925 -27.97 -11.26 28.38
N ASN A 926 -27.44 -12.05 27.43
CA ASN A 926 -26.55 -13.18 27.71
C ASN A 926 -25.45 -13.29 26.66
N TRP A 927 -24.32 -12.64 26.86
CA TRP A 927 -23.19 -12.66 25.93
C TRP A 927 -22.53 -14.04 25.87
N GLN A 928 -22.51 -14.82 26.95
CA GLN A 928 -21.94 -16.16 27.00
C GLN A 928 -22.69 -17.13 26.08
N ALA A 929 -23.99 -16.95 25.88
CA ALA A 929 -24.76 -17.72 24.92
C ALA A 929 -24.39 -17.41 23.48
N GLY A 930 -23.82 -16.23 23.23
CA GLY A 930 -23.36 -15.78 21.93
C GLY A 930 -21.97 -16.24 21.53
N ASP A 931 -21.13 -16.63 22.48
CA ASP A 931 -19.79 -17.18 22.27
C ASP A 931 -19.90 -18.67 21.87
N LEU A 932 -20.15 -18.89 20.59
CA LEU A 932 -20.47 -20.22 20.05
C LEU A 932 -19.25 -21.09 19.80
N ASN A 933 -18.07 -20.48 19.69
CA ASN A 933 -16.79 -21.18 19.57
C ASN A 933 -16.04 -21.32 20.89
N ALA A 934 -16.58 -20.77 21.98
CA ALA A 934 -16.04 -20.82 23.34
C ALA A 934 -14.63 -20.22 23.49
N ASP A 935 -14.28 -19.24 22.66
CA ASP A 935 -12.99 -18.53 22.71
C ASP A 935 -13.00 -17.31 23.65
N ARG A 936 -14.15 -16.99 24.25
CA ARG A 936 -14.43 -15.87 25.15
C ARG A 936 -14.38 -14.49 24.48
N ILE A 937 -14.47 -14.45 23.13
CA ILE A 937 -14.46 -13.23 22.35
C ILE A 937 -15.67 -13.25 21.42
N LEU A 938 -16.65 -12.37 21.63
CA LEU A 938 -17.75 -12.19 20.70
C LEU A 938 -17.29 -11.43 19.46
N ASN A 939 -17.38 -12.08 18.31
CA ASN A 939 -16.91 -11.50 17.03
C ASN A 939 -17.74 -12.00 15.83
N GLY A 940 -17.26 -11.71 14.60
CA GLY A 940 -17.95 -12.11 13.38
C GLY A 940 -18.02 -13.63 13.17
N PHE A 941 -17.15 -14.42 13.79
CA PHE A 941 -17.21 -15.89 13.74
C PHE A 941 -18.42 -16.44 14.47
N ASP A 942 -18.72 -15.89 15.66
CA ASP A 942 -19.90 -16.27 16.43
C ASP A 942 -21.18 -15.93 15.69
N LEU A 943 -21.21 -14.77 15.01
CA LEU A 943 -22.34 -14.38 14.18
C LEU A 943 -22.53 -15.36 13.01
N CYS A 944 -21.46 -15.84 12.41
CA CYS A 944 -21.49 -16.84 11.35
C CYS A 944 -21.99 -18.20 11.89
N LEU A 945 -21.48 -18.64 13.03
CA LEU A 945 -21.92 -19.87 13.68
C LEU A 945 -23.40 -19.80 14.08
N LEU A 946 -23.85 -18.65 14.63
CA LEU A 946 -25.22 -18.43 14.99
C LEU A 946 -26.16 -18.51 13.76
N ARG A 947 -25.75 -17.94 12.64
CA ARG A 947 -26.49 -18.03 11.37
C ARG A 947 -26.53 -19.47 10.83
N ASN A 948 -25.43 -20.20 10.88
CA ASN A 948 -25.36 -21.57 10.42
C ASN A 948 -26.21 -22.53 11.27
N ASN A 949 -26.36 -22.26 12.56
CA ASN A 949 -27.22 -23.04 13.46
C ASN A 949 -28.73 -22.80 13.22
N MET A 950 -29.10 -21.85 12.35
CA MET A 950 -30.49 -21.56 11.99
C MET A 950 -30.91 -22.13 10.64
N ILE A 951 -29.99 -22.64 9.87
CA ILE A 951 -30.24 -23.31 8.59
C ILE A 951 -30.41 -24.83 8.85
#